data_9890a0885b0b01e8712ebad085ee1a86
#
_entry.id   9890a0885b0b01e8712ebad085ee1a86
#
_cell.length_a   1.000
_cell.length_b   1.000
_cell.length_c   1.000
_cell.angle_alpha   90.00
_cell.angle_beta   90.00
_cell.angle_gamma   90.00
#
_symmetry.space_group_name_H-M   'P 1'
#
loop_
_entity.id
_entity.type
_entity.pdbx_description
1 polymer ?
#
loop_
_entity_poly.entity_id
_entity_poly.type
_entity_poly.pdbx_seq_one_letter_code
_entity_poly.pdbx_strand_id
1 'polypeptide(L)'
;MKRILPILFIFSFVLGQYDQLFVGTRPMSMGGAFTAVADDANTITWNPAGLPGLRRTEFTTTYADLYAMGITQSYMGFVRPFSDRVALGFDWSNIGFDDKELLYAENKLNFAVGIQPHRMFSFGFTLKYLMRDMQLDGTSYGKSSGLGYDAGLLIQPLKNLKLGLGLYDLGGTSVSYKDKTTETILGQALKLGISYMPINGLTLAADFGDRYHFGAEYILASRISFRAGVQQDYSGDEKIMVPSTGLSIKFKSIIMEYGYESHPYLAPTHRVSLALQLSPAVVSITTTLVAHNPIFRSLHRYYEAEPFVKVGLKNISDADLPVDVSLFVPTMMDNPHSETVTLPPKSEEEYDIGVSFSSDVLTSRKATFDNLVQPEIKVTYKQGGEEKLAQKKMESSYVLGKGKLTWSNPDMIACYVTPADAVVDKFARSFIQYYTPVLNDYFGRSNLGRGIILYDALGTHGLVYNIDLETPFLDIADDKTAFDTVKYPGDMLRDKIGDCDDLTTLYGSLMGNLGIETMFLDVFKPGAGHIFLMFDSGVKPDDVGKYFLDETEVVVLNNKVWIPIEATLVGKSFFSAWKQGALKYNEMKAGNFVNEISVKEASAKYLAGSHVTPDMPMPTIDGINDLLKEDIKQYGMWLEQIVYNSVGSRLVAAEDYYDAGVKYMEFGRFKEAIEMLETAINMKPVFPDAINTLGVCYTKKEKYAKAIQFYEEALQQAGEHAGYMLNIAITQFMLGNKGLARQKYDEVVLIDPMFAGKLDKVFGAAKSSLASGALEGPKLKISDDLEAELAAGSTKGLVELKDAPEDVEPEDIKKINFRKRRARSDNIVGVTFARLGNYSMSIDYFKKAVENDSEELDYKIHLAVALYRMYQYDEAMGYYEEVKKAKPELVTQLDFIESMGENTPKFEKFD
;
A
#
# COMPACT_ATOMS: atom_id res chain seq x y z
N MET A 1 -12.23 -65.12 42.11
CA MET A 1 -13.59 -64.84 42.67
C MET A 1 -13.59 -64.19 44.05
N LYS A 2 -12.47 -63.92 44.75
CA LYS A 2 -12.46 -63.31 46.12
C LYS A 2 -12.21 -61.78 46.14
N ARG A 3 -12.23 -61.07 45.02
CA ARG A 3 -12.06 -59.61 45.00
C ARG A 3 -13.27 -58.83 44.43
N ILE A 4 -14.39 -59.51 44.13
CA ILE A 4 -15.64 -58.93 43.66
C ILE A 4 -16.66 -58.83 44.84
N LEU A 5 -16.41 -59.52 45.96
CA LEU A 5 -17.32 -59.52 47.13
C LEU A 5 -17.50 -58.17 47.87
N PRO A 6 -16.49 -57.28 47.95
CA PRO A 6 -16.74 -55.97 48.59
C PRO A 6 -17.56 -55.01 47.76
N ILE A 7 -17.65 -55.18 46.42
CA ILE A 7 -18.45 -54.34 45.58
C ILE A 7 -19.94 -54.65 45.63
N LEU A 8 -20.26 -55.91 45.96
CA LEU A 8 -21.65 -56.33 46.15
C LEU A 8 -22.23 -55.94 47.53
N PHE A 9 -21.40 -55.64 48.56
CA PHE A 9 -21.87 -55.16 49.86
C PHE A 9 -22.26 -53.67 49.93
N ILE A 10 -21.93 -52.90 48.93
CA ILE A 10 -22.38 -51.53 48.78
C ILE A 10 -23.81 -51.46 48.17
N PHE A 11 -24.32 -52.55 47.64
CA PHE A 11 -25.65 -52.63 47.00
C PHE A 11 -26.83 -52.91 47.99
N SER A 12 -26.59 -52.93 49.28
CA SER A 12 -27.66 -53.10 50.27
C SER A 12 -28.15 -51.75 50.86
N PHE A 13 -27.94 -50.65 50.19
CA PHE A 13 -28.51 -49.39 50.64
C PHE A 13 -29.91 -49.18 50.07
N VAL A 14 -30.86 -49.45 50.98
CA VAL A 14 -32.25 -48.99 51.03
C VAL A 14 -32.75 -48.20 49.77
N LEU A 15 -33.56 -48.85 48.94
CA LEU A 15 -34.57 -48.27 48.07
C LEU A 15 -35.64 -47.62 48.96
N GLY A 16 -35.37 -46.44 49.50
CA GLY A 16 -36.38 -45.62 50.11
C GLY A 16 -37.23 -44.99 49.05
N GLN A 17 -38.54 -44.97 49.25
CA GLN A 17 -39.48 -44.23 48.43
C GLN A 17 -39.11 -42.72 48.49
N TYR A 18 -38.68 -42.18 47.41
CA TYR A 18 -38.15 -40.81 47.33
C TYR A 18 -38.68 -40.08 46.15
N ASP A 19 -39.54 -39.11 46.33
CA ASP A 19 -40.03 -38.23 45.32
C ASP A 19 -39.19 -36.96 45.21
N GLN A 20 -38.07 -37.02 44.51
CA GLN A 20 -37.31 -35.82 44.16
C GLN A 20 -37.98 -35.18 42.95
N LEU A 21 -38.56 -33.99 43.13
CA LEU A 21 -39.11 -33.21 42.05
C LEU A 21 -37.96 -32.59 41.23
N PHE A 22 -37.63 -33.22 40.11
CA PHE A 22 -36.57 -32.80 39.24
C PHE A 22 -36.99 -31.59 38.38
N VAL A 23 -36.00 -30.77 38.02
CA VAL A 23 -36.18 -29.51 37.32
C VAL A 23 -35.60 -29.54 35.92
N GLY A 24 -35.96 -28.57 35.09
CA GLY A 24 -35.43 -28.38 33.76
C GLY A 24 -36.28 -29.03 32.65
N THR A 25 -36.56 -28.32 31.60
CA THR A 25 -37.37 -28.81 30.50
C THR A 25 -36.69 -29.93 29.75
N ARG A 26 -35.41 -29.81 29.46
CA ARG A 26 -34.64 -30.83 28.71
C ARG A 26 -34.57 -32.18 29.42
N PRO A 27 -34.14 -32.26 30.70
CA PRO A 27 -34.11 -33.53 31.40
C PRO A 27 -35.48 -34.19 31.51
N MET A 28 -36.52 -33.43 31.85
CA MET A 28 -37.86 -33.93 31.98
C MET A 28 -38.43 -34.42 30.65
N SER A 29 -38.15 -33.75 29.55
CA SER A 29 -38.51 -34.20 28.20
C SER A 29 -37.82 -35.49 27.74
N MET A 30 -36.71 -35.85 28.43
CA MET A 30 -36.01 -37.13 28.25
C MET A 30 -36.40 -38.16 29.30
N GLY A 31 -37.60 -38.03 29.88
CA GLY A 31 -38.06 -38.94 30.94
C GLY A 31 -37.23 -38.97 32.20
N GLY A 32 -36.44 -37.96 32.48
CA GLY A 32 -35.50 -37.91 33.60
C GLY A 32 -34.20 -38.72 33.41
N ALA A 33 -33.92 -39.25 32.25
CA ALA A 33 -32.66 -39.93 31.93
C ALA A 33 -31.55 -38.95 31.63
N PHE A 34 -30.94 -38.34 32.68
CA PHE A 34 -30.01 -37.23 32.52
C PHE A 34 -28.72 -37.38 33.34
N THR A 35 -28.60 -38.36 34.24
CA THR A 35 -27.45 -38.56 35.14
C THR A 35 -26.14 -38.75 34.35
N ALA A 36 -26.17 -39.43 33.21
CA ALA A 36 -24.99 -39.63 32.35
C ALA A 36 -24.91 -38.59 31.20
N VAL A 37 -26.02 -37.93 30.83
CA VAL A 37 -26.05 -36.89 29.80
C VAL A 37 -25.34 -35.64 30.33
N ALA A 38 -25.83 -35.04 31.36
CA ALA A 38 -25.26 -33.98 32.21
C ALA A 38 -24.34 -33.01 31.50
N ASP A 39 -24.87 -32.25 30.45
CA ASP A 39 -24.10 -31.44 29.54
C ASP A 39 -24.72 -30.03 29.27
N ASP A 40 -25.59 -29.58 30.20
CA ASP A 40 -26.12 -28.21 30.27
C ASP A 40 -26.26 -27.70 31.71
N ALA A 41 -26.81 -26.52 31.96
CA ALA A 41 -26.90 -25.94 33.31
C ALA A 41 -27.77 -26.75 34.29
N ASN A 42 -28.65 -27.64 33.79
CA ASN A 42 -29.44 -28.55 34.71
C ASN A 42 -28.52 -29.55 35.42
N THR A 43 -27.29 -29.73 34.94
CA THR A 43 -26.24 -30.57 35.58
C THR A 43 -26.03 -30.27 37.07
N ILE A 44 -26.24 -29.02 37.50
CA ILE A 44 -26.10 -28.59 38.89
C ILE A 44 -26.94 -29.47 39.81
N THR A 45 -28.19 -29.76 39.42
CA THR A 45 -29.16 -30.56 40.13
C THR A 45 -29.06 -32.06 39.78
N TRP A 46 -28.79 -32.39 38.50
CA TRP A 46 -28.87 -33.75 37.99
C TRP A 46 -27.58 -34.56 38.18
N ASN A 47 -26.43 -34.04 37.91
CA ASN A 47 -25.15 -34.65 38.21
C ASN A 47 -24.02 -33.59 38.12
N PRO A 48 -23.53 -33.07 39.25
CA PRO A 48 -22.54 -32.00 39.26
C PRO A 48 -21.18 -32.38 38.61
N ALA A 49 -20.92 -33.69 38.42
CA ALA A 49 -19.74 -34.16 37.70
C ALA A 49 -19.75 -33.79 36.21
N GLY A 50 -20.87 -33.40 35.63
CA GLY A 50 -20.96 -32.91 34.25
C GLY A 50 -20.51 -31.45 34.06
N LEU A 51 -20.44 -30.66 35.13
CA LEU A 51 -20.10 -29.22 35.10
C LEU A 51 -18.79 -28.92 34.33
N PRO A 52 -17.67 -29.63 34.51
CA PRO A 52 -16.43 -29.34 33.81
C PRO A 52 -16.51 -29.58 32.29
N GLY A 53 -17.49 -30.39 31.85
CA GLY A 53 -17.76 -30.61 30.43
C GLY A 53 -18.38 -29.39 29.73
N LEU A 54 -18.98 -28.47 30.50
CA LEU A 54 -19.57 -27.22 30.02
C LEU A 54 -18.49 -26.17 29.83
N ARG A 55 -17.90 -26.09 28.63
CA ARG A 55 -16.82 -25.14 28.33
C ARG A 55 -17.35 -23.74 27.97
N ARG A 56 -18.54 -23.40 28.43
CA ARG A 56 -19.25 -22.12 28.18
C ARG A 56 -19.99 -21.67 29.44
N THR A 57 -20.13 -20.36 29.59
CA THR A 57 -21.05 -19.83 30.61
C THR A 57 -22.48 -20.05 30.10
N GLU A 58 -23.32 -20.63 30.98
CA GLU A 58 -24.70 -20.92 30.65
C GLU A 58 -25.63 -20.44 31.75
N PHE A 59 -26.70 -19.78 31.37
CA PHE A 59 -27.79 -19.37 32.24
C PHE A 59 -29.04 -20.04 31.68
N THR A 60 -29.85 -20.64 32.54
CA THR A 60 -31.13 -21.27 32.16
C THR A 60 -32.22 -20.90 33.14
N THR A 61 -33.45 -20.78 32.66
CA THR A 61 -34.63 -20.62 33.50
C THR A 61 -35.75 -21.51 32.97
N THR A 62 -36.50 -22.08 33.88
CA THR A 62 -37.64 -22.96 33.59
C THR A 62 -38.83 -22.53 34.40
N TYR A 63 -40.01 -22.60 33.81
CA TYR A 63 -41.31 -22.47 34.48
C TYR A 63 -42.23 -23.61 34.06
N ALA A 64 -42.95 -24.15 35.08
CA ALA A 64 -43.98 -25.13 34.83
C ALA A 64 -45.18 -24.94 35.80
N ASP A 65 -46.37 -25.27 35.33
CA ASP A 65 -47.55 -25.51 36.16
C ASP A 65 -47.75 -27.04 36.22
N LEU A 66 -47.52 -27.60 37.35
CA LEU A 66 -47.55 -29.02 37.52
C LEU A 66 -49.01 -29.52 37.55
N TYR A 67 -49.29 -30.42 36.64
CA TYR A 67 -50.63 -31.11 36.53
C TYR A 67 -51.79 -30.15 36.32
N ALA A 68 -51.57 -28.94 35.85
CA ALA A 68 -52.57 -27.86 35.72
C ALA A 68 -53.34 -27.62 37.04
N MET A 69 -52.67 -27.77 38.18
CA MET A 69 -53.29 -27.63 39.53
C MET A 69 -52.85 -26.33 40.22
N GLY A 70 -52.19 -25.39 39.54
CA GLY A 70 -51.67 -24.20 40.14
C GLY A 70 -50.44 -24.40 41.00
N ILE A 71 -49.85 -25.62 40.99
CA ILE A 71 -48.58 -25.91 41.63
C ILE A 71 -47.49 -25.43 40.71
N THR A 72 -46.90 -24.27 40.99
CA THR A 72 -45.86 -23.68 40.15
C THR A 72 -44.48 -24.23 40.50
N GLN A 73 -43.72 -24.52 39.45
CA GLN A 73 -42.31 -24.85 39.57
C GLN A 73 -41.49 -23.85 38.80
N SER A 74 -40.58 -23.14 39.43
CA SER A 74 -39.63 -22.22 38.83
C SER A 74 -38.22 -22.73 39.08
N TYR A 75 -37.34 -22.58 38.09
CA TYR A 75 -35.94 -22.95 38.17
C TYR A 75 -35.08 -21.90 37.48
N MET A 76 -33.92 -21.59 38.06
CA MET A 76 -32.92 -20.73 37.49
C MET A 76 -31.54 -21.33 37.75
N GLY A 77 -30.78 -21.63 36.71
CA GLY A 77 -29.43 -22.22 36.82
C GLY A 77 -28.40 -21.36 36.14
N PHE A 78 -27.24 -21.23 36.74
CA PHE A 78 -26.08 -20.52 36.22
C PHE A 78 -24.83 -21.38 36.37
N VAL A 79 -24.10 -21.57 35.26
CA VAL A 79 -22.82 -22.28 35.24
C VAL A 79 -21.76 -21.42 34.64
N ARG A 80 -20.58 -21.41 35.28
CA ARG A 80 -19.40 -20.72 34.77
C ARG A 80 -18.17 -21.64 34.81
N PRO A 81 -17.55 -21.95 33.68
CA PRO A 81 -16.22 -22.55 33.63
C PRO A 81 -15.20 -21.61 34.28
N PHE A 82 -14.42 -22.14 35.23
CA PHE A 82 -13.33 -21.38 35.86
C PHE A 82 -11.98 -21.71 35.20
N SER A 83 -11.86 -22.93 34.74
CA SER A 83 -10.75 -23.43 33.93
C SER A 83 -11.22 -24.60 33.07
N ASP A 84 -10.34 -25.14 32.22
CA ASP A 84 -10.64 -26.31 31.39
C ASP A 84 -11.01 -27.56 32.20
N ARG A 85 -10.75 -27.53 33.52
CA ARG A 85 -10.95 -28.69 34.43
C ARG A 85 -11.88 -28.43 35.60
N VAL A 86 -12.24 -27.19 35.85
CA VAL A 86 -13.06 -26.77 36.97
C VAL A 86 -14.17 -25.85 36.51
N ALA A 87 -15.39 -26.17 36.93
CA ALA A 87 -16.53 -25.31 36.75
C ALA A 87 -17.36 -25.18 38.02
N LEU A 88 -17.98 -24.01 38.17
CA LEU A 88 -18.88 -23.68 39.28
C LEU A 88 -20.30 -23.56 38.76
N GLY A 89 -21.26 -24.01 39.54
CA GLY A 89 -22.67 -23.89 39.28
C GLY A 89 -23.42 -23.32 40.48
N PHE A 90 -24.42 -22.55 40.18
CA PHE A 90 -25.41 -22.07 41.17
C PHE A 90 -26.78 -22.24 40.58
N ASP A 91 -27.72 -22.78 41.34
CA ASP A 91 -29.11 -22.77 40.96
C ASP A 91 -30.05 -22.39 42.11
N TRP A 92 -31.20 -21.93 41.74
CA TRP A 92 -32.36 -21.75 42.59
C TRP A 92 -33.54 -22.45 41.96
N SER A 93 -34.28 -23.22 42.79
CA SER A 93 -35.55 -23.77 42.42
C SER A 93 -36.61 -23.43 43.46
N ASN A 94 -37.81 -23.18 42.98
CA ASN A 94 -38.99 -22.96 43.83
C ASN A 94 -40.11 -23.88 43.36
N ILE A 95 -40.75 -24.51 44.30
CA ILE A 95 -42.03 -25.19 44.12
C ILE A 95 -43.00 -24.57 45.10
N GLY A 96 -44.14 -24.09 44.55
CA GLY A 96 -45.11 -23.38 45.40
C GLY A 96 -46.55 -23.63 44.95
N PHE A 97 -47.42 -23.53 45.89
CA PHE A 97 -48.83 -23.53 45.74
C PHE A 97 -49.41 -22.41 46.60
N ASP A 98 -50.22 -21.55 46.05
CA ASP A 98 -50.84 -20.43 46.72
C ASP A 98 -52.32 -20.41 46.42
N ASP A 99 -53.09 -20.86 47.34
CA ASP A 99 -54.54 -20.77 47.34
C ASP A 99 -54.99 -20.03 48.61
N LYS A 100 -56.20 -19.56 48.64
CA LYS A 100 -56.75 -18.77 49.77
C LYS A 100 -56.60 -19.41 51.11
N GLU A 101 -56.59 -20.76 51.17
CA GLU A 101 -56.56 -21.53 52.39
C GLU A 101 -55.15 -22.09 52.68
N LEU A 102 -54.36 -22.43 51.65
CA LEU A 102 -53.04 -23.08 51.76
C LEU A 102 -51.97 -22.35 50.95
N LEU A 103 -50.95 -21.86 51.61
CA LEU A 103 -49.72 -21.40 51.03
C LEU A 103 -48.61 -22.43 51.34
N TYR A 104 -48.02 -22.93 50.30
CA TYR A 104 -46.86 -23.80 50.42
C TYR A 104 -45.74 -23.26 49.47
N ALA A 105 -44.53 -23.04 50.01
CA ALA A 105 -43.37 -22.65 49.23
C ALA A 105 -42.13 -23.38 49.66
N GLU A 106 -41.52 -24.13 48.80
CA GLU A 106 -40.21 -24.75 49.00
C GLU A 106 -39.21 -24.10 48.07
N ASN A 107 -38.17 -23.47 48.63
CA ASN A 107 -37.05 -22.91 47.89
C ASN A 107 -35.80 -23.74 48.14
N LYS A 108 -35.06 -24.05 47.10
CA LYS A 108 -33.78 -24.74 47.14
C LYS A 108 -32.71 -23.96 46.45
N LEU A 109 -31.59 -23.71 47.09
CA LEU A 109 -30.41 -23.08 46.58
C LEU A 109 -29.31 -24.12 46.50
N ASN A 110 -28.75 -24.35 45.32
CA ASN A 110 -27.66 -25.28 45.12
C ASN A 110 -26.38 -24.54 44.69
N PHE A 111 -25.26 -24.87 45.35
CA PHE A 111 -23.92 -24.48 45.01
C PHE A 111 -23.12 -25.71 44.61
N ALA A 112 -22.72 -25.79 43.35
CA ALA A 112 -22.04 -26.96 42.80
C ALA A 112 -20.64 -26.62 42.30
N VAL A 113 -19.72 -27.55 42.49
CA VAL A 113 -18.38 -27.55 41.92
C VAL A 113 -18.14 -28.87 41.19
N GLY A 114 -17.64 -28.78 39.98
CA GLY A 114 -17.21 -29.94 39.20
C GLY A 114 -15.72 -29.86 38.87
N ILE A 115 -15.05 -31.01 38.95
CA ILE A 115 -13.61 -31.13 38.68
C ILE A 115 -13.38 -32.31 37.75
N GLN A 116 -12.60 -32.11 36.68
CA GLN A 116 -12.19 -33.14 35.72
C GLN A 116 -10.67 -33.34 35.77
N PRO A 117 -10.14 -34.15 36.68
CA PRO A 117 -8.70 -34.39 36.81
C PRO A 117 -8.10 -35.16 35.63
N HIS A 118 -8.91 -35.97 34.96
CA HIS A 118 -8.52 -36.74 33.78
C HIS A 118 -9.65 -36.73 32.73
N ARG A 119 -9.34 -36.83 31.45
CA ARG A 119 -10.33 -36.78 30.36
C ARG A 119 -11.47 -37.81 30.47
N MET A 120 -11.19 -38.93 31.15
CA MET A 120 -12.19 -40.00 31.34
C MET A 120 -13.03 -39.83 32.59
N PHE A 121 -12.63 -39.03 33.59
CA PHE A 121 -13.25 -38.99 34.90
C PHE A 121 -13.54 -37.56 35.32
N SER A 122 -14.78 -37.34 35.75
CA SER A 122 -15.20 -36.07 36.36
C SER A 122 -15.91 -36.36 37.68
N PHE A 123 -15.69 -35.50 38.64
CA PHE A 123 -16.31 -35.52 39.95
C PHE A 123 -17.06 -34.23 40.20
N GLY A 124 -18.15 -34.31 40.91
CA GLY A 124 -18.91 -33.12 41.28
C GLY A 124 -19.45 -33.22 42.69
N PHE A 125 -19.62 -32.07 43.33
CA PHE A 125 -20.23 -31.94 44.62
C PHE A 125 -21.19 -30.74 44.60
N THR A 126 -22.37 -30.91 45.24
CA THR A 126 -23.38 -29.87 45.40
C THR A 126 -23.72 -29.71 46.90
N LEU A 127 -23.65 -28.47 47.37
CA LEU A 127 -24.22 -28.03 48.66
C LEU A 127 -25.61 -27.48 48.41
N LYS A 128 -26.61 -28.03 49.07
CA LYS A 128 -28.01 -27.61 49.00
C LYS A 128 -28.39 -26.85 50.25
N TYR A 129 -29.13 -25.75 50.10
CA TYR A 129 -29.80 -25.04 51.17
C TYR A 129 -31.28 -25.03 50.87
N LEU A 130 -32.08 -25.73 51.66
CA LEU A 130 -33.52 -25.83 51.55
C LEU A 130 -34.19 -24.89 52.55
N MET A 131 -35.24 -24.22 52.06
CA MET A 131 -36.16 -23.39 52.88
C MET A 131 -37.58 -23.80 52.54
N ARG A 132 -38.36 -24.11 53.54
CA ARG A 132 -39.80 -24.43 53.39
C ARG A 132 -40.62 -23.45 54.22
N ASP A 133 -41.71 -22.97 53.64
CA ASP A 133 -42.73 -22.17 54.32
C ASP A 133 -44.13 -22.78 54.08
N MET A 134 -44.90 -23.02 55.12
CA MET A 134 -46.26 -23.57 55.02
C MET A 134 -47.21 -22.78 55.89
N GLN A 135 -48.33 -22.34 55.31
CA GLN A 135 -49.38 -21.62 55.98
C GLN A 135 -50.73 -22.25 55.57
N LEU A 136 -51.63 -22.46 56.59
CA LEU A 136 -52.99 -22.93 56.37
C LEU A 136 -53.91 -21.94 57.02
N ASP A 137 -54.95 -21.45 56.34
CA ASP A 137 -55.90 -20.45 56.81
C ASP A 137 -55.19 -19.23 57.44
N GLY A 138 -54.07 -18.76 56.89
CA GLY A 138 -53.30 -17.66 57.44
C GLY A 138 -52.45 -17.95 58.62
N THR A 139 -52.53 -19.17 59.13
CA THR A 139 -51.74 -19.67 60.30
C THR A 139 -50.45 -20.31 59.80
N SER A 140 -49.30 -19.77 60.19
CA SER A 140 -47.98 -20.37 59.80
C SER A 140 -47.76 -21.64 60.58
N TYR A 141 -47.63 -22.78 59.90
CA TYR A 141 -47.26 -24.09 60.45
C TYR A 141 -45.75 -24.25 60.57
N GLY A 142 -44.98 -23.25 60.18
CA GLY A 142 -43.55 -23.15 60.45
C GLY A 142 -42.70 -22.86 59.16
N LYS A 143 -41.69 -22.05 59.46
CA LYS A 143 -40.59 -21.90 58.49
C LYS A 143 -39.48 -22.82 58.92
N SER A 144 -39.01 -23.68 58.02
CA SER A 144 -37.91 -24.58 58.30
C SER A 144 -36.80 -24.41 57.27
N SER A 145 -35.56 -24.71 57.60
CA SER A 145 -34.44 -24.73 56.71
C SER A 145 -33.47 -25.85 57.03
N GLY A 146 -32.73 -26.28 56.01
CA GLY A 146 -31.76 -27.36 56.21
C GLY A 146 -30.68 -27.34 55.15
N LEU A 147 -29.65 -28.17 55.42
CA LEU A 147 -28.55 -28.39 54.50
C LEU A 147 -28.58 -29.82 53.97
N GLY A 148 -28.31 -30.00 52.72
CA GLY A 148 -28.15 -31.28 52.06
C GLY A 148 -26.87 -31.30 51.17
N TYR A 149 -26.46 -32.47 50.78
CA TYR A 149 -25.25 -32.68 50.01
C TYR A 149 -25.48 -33.70 48.90
N ASP A 150 -25.01 -33.40 47.68
CA ASP A 150 -24.97 -34.37 46.59
C ASP A 150 -23.53 -34.56 46.11
N ALA A 151 -23.25 -35.74 45.56
CA ALA A 151 -22.00 -36.05 44.88
C ALA A 151 -22.28 -36.71 43.53
N GLY A 152 -21.42 -36.46 42.57
CA GLY A 152 -21.54 -37.03 41.24
C GLY A 152 -20.21 -37.57 40.73
N LEU A 153 -20.30 -38.60 39.89
CA LEU A 153 -19.20 -39.15 39.11
C LEU A 153 -19.68 -39.31 37.66
N LEU A 154 -18.84 -38.90 36.74
CA LEU A 154 -19.06 -39.14 35.30
C LEU A 154 -17.80 -39.82 34.74
N ILE A 155 -18.00 -40.91 34.00
CA ILE A 155 -16.96 -41.68 33.34
C ILE A 155 -17.25 -41.71 31.86
N GLN A 156 -16.30 -41.29 31.02
CA GLN A 156 -16.41 -41.30 29.56
C GLN A 156 -15.35 -42.24 28.96
N PRO A 157 -15.61 -43.57 28.90
CA PRO A 157 -14.65 -44.56 28.40
C PRO A 157 -14.47 -44.46 26.89
N LEU A 158 -15.45 -44.01 26.16
CA LEU A 158 -15.43 -43.75 24.69
C LEU A 158 -16.00 -42.38 24.39
N LYS A 159 -15.65 -41.81 23.23
CA LYS A 159 -16.17 -40.49 22.82
C LYS A 159 -17.70 -40.42 22.76
N ASN A 160 -18.34 -41.54 22.47
CA ASN A 160 -19.80 -41.66 22.32
C ASN A 160 -20.51 -42.41 23.44
N LEU A 161 -19.82 -42.76 24.52
CA LEU A 161 -20.38 -43.48 25.68
C LEU A 161 -20.00 -42.79 26.96
N LYS A 162 -21.01 -42.47 27.80
CA LYS A 162 -20.85 -41.92 29.16
C LYS A 162 -21.58 -42.80 30.17
N LEU A 163 -21.00 -42.97 31.34
CA LEU A 163 -21.57 -43.60 32.51
C LEU A 163 -21.63 -42.58 33.64
N GLY A 164 -22.77 -42.44 34.26
CA GLY A 164 -23.01 -41.47 35.35
C GLY A 164 -23.39 -42.16 36.64
N LEU A 165 -22.90 -41.66 37.76
CA LEU A 165 -23.33 -42.00 39.10
C LEU A 165 -23.73 -40.70 39.82
N GLY A 166 -24.94 -40.63 40.32
CA GLY A 166 -25.45 -39.57 41.18
C GLY A 166 -25.77 -40.07 42.56
N LEU A 167 -25.22 -39.46 43.56
CA LEU A 167 -25.52 -39.67 44.99
C LEU A 167 -26.18 -38.42 45.53
N TYR A 168 -27.45 -38.54 45.90
CA TYR A 168 -28.25 -37.39 46.29
C TYR A 168 -28.56 -37.47 47.78
N ASP A 169 -28.65 -36.31 48.42
CA ASP A 169 -29.04 -36.12 49.80
C ASP A 169 -28.25 -37.04 50.77
N LEU A 170 -26.91 -36.97 50.63
CA LEU A 170 -25.97 -37.79 51.41
C LEU A 170 -26.24 -37.64 52.94
N GLY A 171 -26.58 -38.76 53.61
CA GLY A 171 -26.94 -38.77 55.00
C GLY A 171 -28.39 -38.36 55.34
N GLY A 172 -29.18 -38.07 54.25
CA GLY A 172 -30.54 -37.56 54.42
C GLY A 172 -30.54 -36.05 54.67
N THR A 173 -31.36 -35.33 53.91
CA THR A 173 -31.50 -33.86 54.08
C THR A 173 -32.64 -33.60 55.06
N SER A 174 -32.28 -33.02 56.21
CA SER A 174 -33.21 -32.66 57.25
C SER A 174 -33.40 -31.19 57.39
N VAL A 175 -34.61 -30.71 57.61
CA VAL A 175 -34.93 -29.35 57.94
C VAL A 175 -35.24 -29.18 59.43
N SER A 176 -34.83 -28.06 59.99
CA SER A 176 -35.09 -27.69 61.35
C SER A 176 -36.09 -26.55 61.42
N TYR A 177 -37.05 -26.69 62.26
CA TYR A 177 -38.09 -25.67 62.56
C TYR A 177 -37.64 -24.73 63.69
N LYS A 178 -38.35 -23.67 63.93
CA LYS A 178 -38.04 -22.66 64.95
C LYS A 178 -38.13 -23.25 66.38
N ASP A 179 -38.94 -24.24 66.54
CA ASP A 179 -39.11 -24.99 67.85
C ASP A 179 -37.99 -26.01 68.09
N LYS A 180 -37.00 -26.09 67.24
CA LYS A 180 -35.86 -27.01 67.16
C LYS A 180 -36.23 -28.45 66.83
N THR A 181 -37.44 -28.73 66.43
CA THR A 181 -37.77 -30.01 65.82
C THR A 181 -37.05 -30.15 64.47
N THR A 182 -36.60 -31.38 64.19
CA THR A 182 -35.88 -31.68 62.96
C THR A 182 -36.62 -32.84 62.29
N GLU A 183 -36.89 -32.64 60.99
CA GLU A 183 -37.53 -33.59 60.09
C GLU A 183 -36.62 -33.92 58.91
N THR A 184 -36.39 -35.21 58.66
CA THR A 184 -35.69 -35.63 57.42
C THR A 184 -36.72 -35.69 56.34
N ILE A 185 -36.60 -34.71 55.41
CA ILE A 185 -37.56 -34.52 54.34
C ILE A 185 -37.15 -35.22 53.06
N LEU A 186 -35.81 -35.43 52.91
CA LEU A 186 -35.25 -36.06 51.71
C LEU A 186 -34.32 -37.20 52.14
N GLY A 187 -34.64 -38.45 51.76
CA GLY A 187 -33.79 -39.59 51.98
C GLY A 187 -32.62 -39.66 50.98
N GLN A 188 -31.59 -40.40 51.41
CA GLN A 188 -30.47 -40.64 50.52
C GLN A 188 -30.89 -41.44 49.27
N ALA A 189 -30.48 -41.03 48.08
CA ALA A 189 -30.77 -41.73 46.83
C ALA A 189 -29.52 -41.93 45.98
N LEU A 190 -29.54 -43.02 45.20
CA LEU A 190 -28.52 -43.41 44.24
C LEU A 190 -29.14 -43.50 42.85
N LYS A 191 -28.53 -42.88 41.84
CA LYS A 191 -28.88 -43.05 40.43
C LYS A 191 -27.67 -43.49 39.61
N LEU A 192 -27.87 -44.49 38.75
CA LEU A 192 -26.90 -44.94 37.74
C LEU A 192 -27.39 -44.57 36.36
N GLY A 193 -26.61 -43.91 35.58
CA GLY A 193 -26.97 -43.49 34.25
C GLY A 193 -26.02 -44.03 33.18
N ILE A 194 -26.54 -44.27 32.02
CA ILE A 194 -25.79 -44.53 30.77
C ILE A 194 -26.29 -43.62 29.67
N SER A 195 -25.38 -43.05 28.90
CA SER A 195 -25.68 -42.25 27.71
C SER A 195 -24.83 -42.70 26.55
N TYR A 196 -25.45 -42.97 25.41
CA TYR A 196 -24.79 -43.46 24.21
C TYR A 196 -25.23 -42.66 22.98
N MET A 197 -24.25 -42.23 22.18
CA MET A 197 -24.47 -41.51 20.89
C MET A 197 -24.11 -42.42 19.70
N PRO A 198 -25.08 -43.15 19.11
CA PRO A 198 -24.81 -44.03 17.98
C PRO A 198 -24.41 -43.31 16.72
N ILE A 199 -24.97 -42.14 16.49
CA ILE A 199 -24.66 -41.22 15.38
C ILE A 199 -24.64 -39.78 15.87
N ASN A 200 -24.02 -38.91 15.09
CA ASN A 200 -23.98 -37.45 15.44
C ASN A 200 -25.42 -36.92 15.56
N GLY A 201 -25.66 -36.22 16.68
CA GLY A 201 -26.94 -35.61 16.97
C GLY A 201 -27.99 -36.51 17.62
N LEU A 202 -27.80 -37.84 17.70
CA LEU A 202 -28.70 -38.73 18.39
C LEU A 202 -28.10 -39.22 19.72
N THR A 203 -28.75 -38.88 20.83
CA THR A 203 -28.39 -39.32 22.19
C THR A 203 -29.48 -40.26 22.71
N LEU A 204 -29.08 -41.42 23.16
CA LEU A 204 -29.93 -42.35 23.86
C LEU A 204 -29.44 -42.43 25.34
N ALA A 205 -30.33 -42.33 26.28
CA ALA A 205 -30.00 -42.34 27.69
C ALA A 205 -30.95 -43.26 28.52
N ALA A 206 -30.39 -43.86 29.53
CA ALA A 206 -31.15 -44.58 30.53
C ALA A 206 -30.57 -44.35 31.92
N ASP A 207 -31.46 -44.10 32.90
CA ASP A 207 -31.11 -43.97 34.33
C ASP A 207 -31.88 -45.00 35.14
N PHE A 208 -31.20 -45.51 36.19
CA PHE A 208 -31.72 -46.50 37.10
C PHE A 208 -31.49 -45.99 38.54
N GLY A 209 -32.53 -45.89 39.34
CA GLY A 209 -32.47 -45.34 40.66
C GLY A 209 -33.77 -45.60 41.43
N ASP A 210 -34.54 -44.54 41.63
CA ASP A 210 -35.91 -44.57 42.19
C ASP A 210 -36.92 -45.13 41.20
N ARG A 211 -36.69 -44.91 39.93
CA ARG A 211 -37.49 -45.31 38.78
C ARG A 211 -36.60 -45.75 37.62
N TYR A 212 -37.18 -46.38 36.62
CA TYR A 212 -36.55 -46.55 35.32
C TYR A 212 -36.81 -45.31 34.48
N HIS A 213 -35.76 -44.70 33.93
CA HIS A 213 -35.83 -43.56 33.06
C HIS A 213 -35.21 -43.94 31.73
N PHE A 214 -35.91 -43.64 30.62
CA PHE A 214 -35.40 -43.82 29.28
C PHE A 214 -35.65 -42.53 28.47
N GLY A 215 -34.64 -42.10 27.76
CA GLY A 215 -34.69 -40.87 26.96
C GLY A 215 -33.94 -40.93 25.66
N ALA A 216 -34.42 -40.21 24.72
CA ALA A 216 -33.80 -40.00 23.43
C ALA A 216 -33.85 -38.51 23.09
N GLU A 217 -32.74 -37.98 22.55
CA GLU A 217 -32.68 -36.64 22.01
C GLU A 217 -32.07 -36.70 20.60
N TYR A 218 -32.73 -36.06 19.62
CA TYR A 218 -32.18 -35.87 18.27
C TYR A 218 -32.01 -34.37 17.95
N ILE A 219 -30.79 -33.97 17.64
CA ILE A 219 -30.45 -32.59 17.31
C ILE A 219 -30.27 -32.47 15.80
N LEU A 220 -31.16 -31.72 15.13
CA LEU A 220 -31.18 -31.46 13.70
C LEU A 220 -30.46 -30.15 13.43
N ALA A 221 -29.42 -30.18 12.54
CA ALA A 221 -28.66 -29.03 12.08
C ALA A 221 -28.12 -28.12 13.20
N SER A 222 -27.87 -28.70 14.40
CA SER A 222 -27.41 -27.98 15.60
C SER A 222 -28.34 -26.84 16.07
N ARG A 223 -29.60 -26.84 15.61
CA ARG A 223 -30.56 -25.76 15.89
C ARG A 223 -31.88 -26.23 16.47
N ILE A 224 -32.38 -27.37 16.07
CA ILE A 224 -33.67 -27.90 16.49
C ILE A 224 -33.40 -29.24 17.19
N SER A 225 -33.92 -29.43 18.41
CA SER A 225 -33.83 -30.71 19.11
C SER A 225 -35.21 -31.25 19.37
N PHE A 226 -35.40 -32.55 19.10
CA PHE A 226 -36.58 -33.32 19.42
C PHE A 226 -36.22 -34.30 20.55
N ARG A 227 -37.10 -34.42 21.54
CA ARG A 227 -36.89 -35.29 22.68
C ARG A 227 -38.11 -36.16 22.92
N ALA A 228 -37.85 -37.36 23.36
CA ALA A 228 -38.89 -38.28 23.85
C ALA A 228 -38.34 -39.08 25.03
N GLY A 229 -39.16 -39.32 26.00
CA GLY A 229 -38.74 -40.08 27.17
C GLY A 229 -39.91 -40.74 27.89
N VAL A 230 -39.59 -41.63 28.74
CA VAL A 230 -40.53 -42.28 29.64
C VAL A 230 -39.86 -42.58 30.99
N GLN A 231 -40.56 -42.31 32.05
CA GLN A 231 -40.24 -42.83 33.41
C GLN A 231 -41.26 -43.85 33.84
N GLN A 232 -40.77 -44.86 34.57
CA GLN A 232 -41.62 -45.98 35.02
C GLN A 232 -41.24 -46.38 36.46
N ASP A 233 -42.24 -46.43 37.34
CA ASP A 233 -42.10 -46.95 38.65
C ASP A 233 -41.88 -48.47 38.64
N TYR A 234 -41.00 -48.97 39.45
CA TYR A 234 -40.75 -50.40 39.59
C TYR A 234 -41.25 -50.97 40.89
N SER A 235 -41.75 -50.16 41.84
CA SER A 235 -42.34 -50.57 43.10
C SER A 235 -43.82 -50.19 43.14
N GLY A 236 -44.72 -51.17 43.42
CA GLY A 236 -46.15 -50.97 43.46
C GLY A 236 -46.96 -51.96 42.62
N ASP A 237 -48.22 -52.18 43.03
CA ASP A 237 -49.11 -53.06 42.27
C ASP A 237 -49.48 -52.51 40.87
N GLU A 238 -49.44 -51.20 40.66
CA GLU A 238 -49.60 -50.53 39.41
C GLU A 238 -48.32 -49.90 38.89
N LYS A 239 -47.80 -50.31 37.73
CA LYS A 239 -46.66 -49.76 37.07
C LYS A 239 -47.03 -48.46 36.40
N ILE A 240 -46.84 -47.30 37.03
CA ILE A 240 -47.14 -46.00 36.47
C ILE A 240 -46.10 -45.66 35.41
N MET A 241 -46.50 -45.43 34.21
CA MET A 241 -45.68 -44.93 33.12
C MET A 241 -46.02 -43.49 32.82
N VAL A 242 -45.02 -42.64 32.82
CA VAL A 242 -45.11 -41.18 32.52
C VAL A 242 -44.32 -40.87 31.27
N PRO A 243 -44.92 -40.85 30.10
CA PRO A 243 -44.26 -40.44 28.87
C PRO A 243 -44.09 -38.94 28.79
N SER A 244 -42.99 -38.53 28.21
CA SER A 244 -42.64 -37.14 28.02
C SER A 244 -42.10 -36.89 26.60
N THR A 245 -42.24 -35.65 26.14
CA THR A 245 -41.69 -35.19 24.88
C THR A 245 -41.24 -33.73 24.99
N GLY A 246 -40.33 -33.30 24.08
CA GLY A 246 -39.92 -31.93 24.06
C GLY A 246 -39.32 -31.49 22.74
N LEU A 247 -39.36 -30.19 22.55
CA LEU A 247 -38.81 -29.47 21.41
C LEU A 247 -37.93 -28.34 21.93
N SER A 248 -36.79 -28.12 21.28
CA SER A 248 -36.04 -26.88 21.45
C SER A 248 -35.57 -26.27 20.14
N ILE A 249 -35.46 -24.92 20.15
CA ILE A 249 -34.96 -24.15 19.04
C ILE A 249 -33.83 -23.28 19.56
N LYS A 250 -32.65 -23.41 18.90
CA LYS A 250 -31.48 -22.62 19.19
C LYS A 250 -31.31 -21.52 18.15
N PHE A 251 -31.28 -20.28 18.61
CA PHE A 251 -30.96 -19.10 17.80
C PHE A 251 -29.76 -18.36 18.40
N LYS A 252 -28.59 -18.48 17.74
CA LYS A 252 -27.30 -17.99 18.26
C LYS A 252 -27.04 -18.54 19.67
N SER A 253 -26.95 -17.67 20.66
CA SER A 253 -26.69 -18.00 22.06
C SER A 253 -27.93 -18.31 22.87
N ILE A 254 -29.13 -18.20 22.29
CA ILE A 254 -30.41 -18.37 22.99
C ILE A 254 -31.03 -19.70 22.57
N ILE A 255 -31.49 -20.47 23.57
CA ILE A 255 -32.25 -21.71 23.36
C ILE A 255 -33.61 -21.54 24.03
N MET A 256 -34.66 -21.76 23.28
CA MET A 256 -36.03 -21.85 23.78
C MET A 256 -36.45 -23.30 23.77
N GLU A 257 -37.02 -23.76 24.89
CA GLU A 257 -37.43 -25.14 25.06
C GLU A 257 -38.89 -25.22 25.50
N TYR A 258 -39.55 -26.21 25.01
CA TYR A 258 -40.90 -26.61 25.44
C TYR A 258 -40.89 -28.12 25.74
N GLY A 259 -41.47 -28.51 26.86
CA GLY A 259 -41.60 -29.88 27.32
C GLY A 259 -43.06 -30.18 27.70
N TYR A 260 -43.48 -31.41 27.38
CA TYR A 260 -44.77 -31.96 27.71
C TYR A 260 -44.55 -33.29 28.44
N GLU A 261 -45.18 -33.45 29.58
CA GLU A 261 -45.19 -34.68 30.38
C GLU A 261 -46.62 -35.10 30.66
N SER A 262 -46.98 -36.33 30.29
CA SER A 262 -48.29 -36.88 30.52
C SER A 262 -48.32 -37.75 31.77
N HIS A 263 -49.34 -37.56 32.59
CA HIS A 263 -49.54 -38.39 33.77
C HIS A 263 -50.84 -39.21 33.64
N PRO A 264 -50.88 -40.50 33.98
CA PRO A 264 -52.04 -41.35 33.75
C PRO A 264 -53.30 -40.92 34.52
N TYR A 265 -53.15 -40.25 35.65
CA TYR A 265 -54.26 -39.88 36.53
C TYR A 265 -54.43 -38.38 36.73
N LEU A 266 -53.42 -37.57 36.36
CA LEU A 266 -53.43 -36.13 36.51
C LEU A 266 -53.38 -35.46 35.17
N ALA A 267 -53.71 -34.20 35.13
CA ALA A 267 -53.51 -33.39 33.90
C ALA A 267 -52.05 -33.34 33.50
N PRO A 268 -51.75 -33.14 32.22
CA PRO A 268 -50.36 -33.07 31.77
C PRO A 268 -49.64 -31.82 32.34
N THR A 269 -48.33 -31.92 32.49
CA THR A 269 -47.46 -30.79 32.86
C THR A 269 -46.83 -30.23 31.63
N HIS A 270 -46.92 -28.90 31.47
CA HIS A 270 -46.25 -28.12 30.43
C HIS A 270 -45.10 -27.35 31.03
N ARG A 271 -43.88 -27.45 30.43
CA ARG A 271 -42.66 -26.76 30.85
C ARG A 271 -42.13 -25.88 29.74
N VAL A 272 -41.73 -24.68 30.08
CA VAL A 272 -41.01 -23.78 29.17
C VAL A 272 -39.67 -23.38 29.76
N SER A 273 -38.63 -23.36 28.98
CA SER A 273 -37.30 -22.91 29.38
C SER A 273 -36.69 -21.95 28.40
N LEU A 274 -35.88 -21.05 28.92
CA LEU A 274 -35.00 -20.17 28.13
C LEU A 274 -33.57 -20.36 28.64
N ALA A 275 -32.66 -20.70 27.76
CA ALA A 275 -31.24 -20.79 28.09
C ALA A 275 -30.41 -19.83 27.25
N LEU A 276 -29.41 -19.24 27.88
CA LEU A 276 -28.41 -18.36 27.25
C LEU A 276 -27.04 -19.00 27.37
N GLN A 277 -26.40 -19.33 26.23
CA GLN A 277 -25.07 -19.94 26.14
C GLN A 277 -24.05 -18.94 25.63
N LEU A 278 -23.09 -18.57 26.49
CA LEU A 278 -22.01 -17.63 26.17
C LEU A 278 -20.67 -18.39 26.09
N SER A 279 -20.21 -18.61 24.87
CA SER A 279 -18.88 -19.20 24.65
C SER A 279 -17.82 -18.11 24.78
N PRO A 280 -16.74 -18.32 25.55
CA PRO A 280 -15.63 -17.37 25.59
C PRO A 280 -14.99 -17.28 24.18
N ALA A 281 -14.50 -16.09 23.81
CA ALA A 281 -13.69 -15.94 22.61
C ALA A 281 -12.40 -16.74 22.77
N VAL A 282 -12.07 -17.57 21.79
CA VAL A 282 -10.83 -18.39 21.81
C VAL A 282 -9.65 -17.69 21.16
N VAL A 283 -9.87 -16.52 20.57
CA VAL A 283 -8.82 -15.69 19.96
C VAL A 283 -8.75 -14.35 20.67
N SER A 284 -7.55 -13.94 21.06
CA SER A 284 -7.25 -12.58 21.48
C SER A 284 -6.32 -11.90 20.45
N ILE A 285 -6.44 -10.59 20.30
CA ILE A 285 -5.76 -9.80 19.27
C ILE A 285 -4.96 -8.69 19.94
N THR A 286 -3.67 -8.59 19.59
CA THR A 286 -2.82 -7.42 19.80
C THR A 286 -2.40 -6.84 18.46
N THR A 287 -2.13 -5.54 18.36
CA THR A 287 -1.78 -4.88 17.10
C THR A 287 -0.68 -3.86 17.32
N THR A 288 0.29 -3.82 16.39
CA THR A 288 1.33 -2.81 16.35
C THR A 288 1.44 -2.29 14.92
N LEU A 289 1.27 -0.99 14.70
CA LEU A 289 1.44 -0.37 13.40
C LEU A 289 2.93 -0.40 13.02
N VAL A 290 3.28 -0.98 11.88
CA VAL A 290 4.64 -1.04 11.32
C VAL A 290 4.86 0.11 10.34
N ALA A 291 3.81 0.51 9.62
CA ALA A 291 3.82 1.67 8.74
C ALA A 291 4.19 2.95 9.50
N HIS A 292 4.63 3.98 8.75
CA HIS A 292 4.91 5.29 9.32
C HIS A 292 3.70 5.84 10.09
N ASN A 293 3.95 6.53 11.17
CA ASN A 293 2.93 7.24 11.93
C ASN A 293 3.34 8.72 12.07
N PRO A 294 2.68 9.63 11.35
CA PRO A 294 1.49 9.45 10.51
C PRO A 294 1.75 8.63 9.22
N ILE A 295 0.67 8.16 8.60
CA ILE A 295 0.69 7.37 7.37
C ILE A 295 0.77 8.33 6.17
N PHE A 296 1.77 8.16 5.31
CA PHE A 296 1.94 8.96 4.10
C PHE A 296 1.23 8.29 2.93
N ARG A 297 0.25 8.96 2.36
CA ARG A 297 -0.52 8.46 1.22
C ARG A 297 0.36 8.24 -0.03
N SER A 298 1.36 9.10 -0.22
CA SER A 298 2.37 8.96 -1.29
C SER A 298 3.16 7.65 -1.23
N LEU A 299 3.33 7.08 -0.03
CA LEU A 299 4.05 5.81 0.19
C LEU A 299 3.16 4.56 0.06
N HIS A 300 1.94 4.65 -0.50
CA HIS A 300 1.04 3.50 -0.58
C HIS A 300 1.70 2.28 -1.24
N ARG A 301 2.50 2.45 -2.30
CA ARG A 301 3.21 1.34 -2.95
C ARG A 301 4.29 0.70 -2.06
N TYR A 302 4.96 1.51 -1.25
CA TYR A 302 5.88 1.01 -0.24
C TYR A 302 5.15 0.14 0.80
N TYR A 303 4.01 0.61 1.30
CA TYR A 303 3.22 -0.16 2.28
C TYR A 303 2.57 -1.42 1.69
N GLU A 304 2.33 -1.49 0.37
CA GLU A 304 1.87 -2.72 -0.29
C GLU A 304 2.98 -3.77 -0.43
N ALA A 305 4.23 -3.35 -0.44
CA ALA A 305 5.40 -4.23 -0.56
C ALA A 305 5.95 -4.68 0.79
N GLU A 306 5.70 -3.93 1.86
CA GLU A 306 6.22 -4.16 3.20
C GLU A 306 5.08 -4.44 4.18
N PRO A 307 5.34 -5.11 5.31
CA PRO A 307 4.33 -5.31 6.34
C PRO A 307 3.73 -3.98 6.82
N PHE A 308 2.40 -3.87 6.80
CA PHE A 308 1.71 -2.67 7.25
C PHE A 308 1.44 -2.68 8.76
N VAL A 309 1.07 -3.84 9.29
CA VAL A 309 0.76 -4.02 10.71
C VAL A 309 1.25 -5.37 11.20
N LYS A 310 1.76 -5.43 12.42
CA LYS A 310 1.98 -6.69 13.15
C LYS A 310 0.75 -7.00 13.99
N VAL A 311 0.23 -8.20 13.82
CA VAL A 311 -0.94 -8.70 14.55
C VAL A 311 -0.52 -9.87 15.40
N GLY A 312 -0.51 -9.67 16.72
CA GLY A 312 -0.33 -10.75 17.69
C GLY A 312 -1.66 -11.47 17.88
N LEU A 313 -1.68 -12.77 17.63
CA LEU A 313 -2.83 -13.65 17.74
C LEU A 313 -2.55 -14.73 18.76
N LYS A 314 -3.46 -14.88 19.72
CA LYS A 314 -3.38 -15.93 20.74
C LYS A 314 -4.53 -16.89 20.60
N ASN A 315 -4.23 -18.16 20.36
CA ASN A 315 -5.19 -19.25 20.38
C ASN A 315 -5.23 -19.91 21.76
N ILE A 316 -6.33 -19.74 22.48
CA ILE A 316 -6.52 -20.39 23.79
C ILE A 316 -7.19 -21.76 23.71
N SER A 317 -7.50 -22.25 22.52
CA SER A 317 -8.07 -23.59 22.31
C SER A 317 -7.01 -24.68 22.29
N ASP A 318 -7.45 -25.96 22.44
CA ASP A 318 -6.59 -27.13 22.37
C ASP A 318 -6.43 -27.71 20.95
N ALA A 319 -6.85 -26.99 19.92
CA ALA A 319 -6.79 -27.44 18.52
C ALA A 319 -6.23 -26.36 17.63
N ASP A 320 -5.68 -26.77 16.47
CA ASP A 320 -5.35 -25.87 15.40
C ASP A 320 -6.59 -25.06 14.99
N LEU A 321 -6.41 -23.76 14.83
CA LEU A 321 -7.50 -22.84 14.53
C LEU A 321 -7.17 -22.02 13.29
N PRO A 322 -7.74 -22.36 12.13
CA PRO A 322 -7.69 -21.49 10.95
C PRO A 322 -8.46 -20.20 11.24
N VAL A 323 -7.83 -19.07 10.98
CA VAL A 323 -8.43 -17.74 11.16
C VAL A 323 -8.19 -16.89 9.92
N ASP A 324 -9.19 -16.09 9.51
CA ASP A 324 -9.05 -15.08 8.49
C ASP A 324 -8.83 -13.73 9.18
N VAL A 325 -7.66 -13.16 8.94
CA VAL A 325 -7.26 -11.85 9.47
C VAL A 325 -7.51 -10.82 8.40
N SER A 326 -8.34 -9.83 8.66
CA SER A 326 -8.61 -8.75 7.73
C SER A 326 -8.25 -7.39 8.31
N LEU A 327 -7.54 -6.58 7.52
CA LEU A 327 -7.16 -5.22 7.82
C LEU A 327 -7.97 -4.25 6.95
N PHE A 328 -8.48 -3.20 7.55
CA PHE A 328 -9.13 -2.10 6.85
C PHE A 328 -8.61 -0.75 7.33
N VAL A 329 -8.11 0.06 6.38
CA VAL A 329 -7.66 1.44 6.62
C VAL A 329 -8.65 2.39 5.94
N PRO A 330 -9.49 3.09 6.70
CA PRO A 330 -10.46 4.03 6.15
C PRO A 330 -9.78 5.09 5.25
N THR A 331 -10.47 5.54 4.21
CA THR A 331 -10.01 6.54 3.22
C THR A 331 -8.90 6.11 2.27
N MET A 332 -8.26 4.96 2.50
CA MET A 332 -7.23 4.41 1.61
C MET A 332 -7.65 3.08 0.97
N MET A 333 -8.64 2.40 1.51
CA MET A 333 -9.09 1.08 1.05
C MET A 333 -10.60 1.09 0.78
N ASP A 334 -11.02 0.44 -0.31
CA ASP A 334 -12.43 0.18 -0.62
C ASP A 334 -12.94 -1.10 0.06
N ASN A 335 -12.07 -2.10 0.11
CA ASN A 335 -12.33 -3.40 0.73
C ASN A 335 -11.22 -3.78 1.69
N PRO A 336 -11.52 -4.52 2.77
CA PRO A 336 -10.49 -5.05 3.65
C PRO A 336 -9.53 -5.98 2.89
N HIS A 337 -8.25 -5.88 3.21
CA HIS A 337 -7.26 -6.88 2.83
C HIS A 337 -7.35 -8.07 3.80
N SER A 338 -7.35 -9.30 3.31
CA SER A 338 -7.56 -10.49 4.14
C SER A 338 -6.53 -11.57 3.85
N GLU A 339 -5.99 -12.14 4.92
CA GLU A 339 -5.04 -13.26 4.89
C GLU A 339 -5.52 -14.37 5.83
N THR A 340 -5.33 -15.63 5.41
CA THR A 340 -5.68 -16.80 6.24
C THR A 340 -4.43 -17.35 6.88
N VAL A 341 -4.44 -17.47 8.22
CA VAL A 341 -3.38 -18.09 9.00
C VAL A 341 -3.93 -19.20 9.89
N THR A 342 -3.10 -20.17 10.24
CA THR A 342 -3.50 -21.25 11.16
C THR A 342 -2.76 -21.10 12.47
N LEU A 343 -3.50 -20.87 13.54
CA LEU A 343 -2.96 -20.73 14.89
C LEU A 343 -2.82 -22.11 15.56
N PRO A 344 -1.61 -22.54 15.95
CA PRO A 344 -1.41 -23.76 16.72
C PRO A 344 -2.16 -23.73 18.08
N PRO A 345 -2.42 -24.90 18.68
CA PRO A 345 -3.07 -24.98 19.98
C PRO A 345 -2.26 -24.25 21.06
N LYS A 346 -2.93 -23.45 21.89
CA LYS A 346 -2.31 -22.73 23.03
C LYS A 346 -1.13 -21.84 22.63
N SER A 347 -1.08 -21.41 21.37
CA SER A 347 -0.01 -20.57 20.84
C SER A 347 -0.32 -19.09 21.02
N GLU A 348 0.74 -18.30 21.01
CA GLU A 348 0.70 -16.85 20.86
C GLU A 348 1.79 -16.48 19.84
N GLU A 349 1.39 -15.97 18.68
CA GLU A 349 2.27 -15.73 17.55
C GLU A 349 1.97 -14.37 16.93
N GLU A 350 3.01 -13.76 16.35
CA GLU A 350 2.87 -12.50 15.61
C GLU A 350 2.91 -12.78 14.11
N TYR A 351 2.04 -12.11 13.38
CA TYR A 351 1.92 -12.17 11.93
C TYR A 351 2.08 -10.78 11.35
N ASP A 352 2.90 -10.69 10.30
CA ASP A 352 3.01 -9.50 9.47
C ASP A 352 1.84 -9.50 8.48
N ILE A 353 0.97 -8.50 8.58
CA ILE A 353 -0.20 -8.36 7.72
C ILE A 353 0.05 -7.24 6.73
N GLY A 354 -0.08 -7.57 5.44
CA GLY A 354 0.01 -6.64 4.33
C GLY A 354 -1.23 -5.75 4.18
N VAL A 355 -1.24 -4.95 3.12
CA VAL A 355 -2.33 -4.04 2.78
C VAL A 355 -2.51 -3.98 1.26
N SER A 356 -3.72 -3.73 0.80
CA SER A 356 -4.03 -3.43 -0.60
C SER A 356 -4.91 -2.21 -0.64
N PHE A 357 -4.42 -1.15 -1.28
CA PHE A 357 -5.11 0.14 -1.32
C PHE A 357 -6.03 0.27 -2.53
N SER A 358 -6.95 1.23 -2.46
CA SER A 358 -7.82 1.58 -3.57
C SER A 358 -7.01 2.13 -4.75
N SER A 359 -7.45 1.87 -5.97
CA SER A 359 -6.79 2.36 -7.19
C SER A 359 -6.76 3.90 -7.28
N ASP A 360 -7.67 4.58 -6.59
CA ASP A 360 -7.80 6.03 -6.53
C ASP A 360 -7.16 6.67 -5.28
N VAL A 361 -6.31 5.92 -4.56
CA VAL A 361 -5.68 6.36 -3.30
C VAL A 361 -4.99 7.73 -3.41
N LEU A 362 -4.42 8.07 -4.58
CA LEU A 362 -3.79 9.36 -4.88
C LEU A 362 -4.69 10.34 -5.64
N THR A 363 -5.73 9.86 -6.33
CA THR A 363 -6.53 10.67 -7.26
C THR A 363 -7.90 11.05 -6.70
N SER A 364 -8.37 10.37 -5.65
CA SER A 364 -9.64 10.72 -5.00
C SER A 364 -9.59 12.12 -4.38
N ARG A 365 -10.73 12.80 -4.34
CA ARG A 365 -10.85 14.11 -3.69
C ARG A 365 -10.37 14.10 -2.23
N LYS A 366 -10.49 12.96 -1.55
CA LYS A 366 -10.01 12.79 -0.16
C LYS A 366 -8.48 12.73 -0.06
N ALA A 367 -7.79 12.44 -1.16
CA ALA A 367 -6.33 12.32 -1.17
C ALA A 367 -5.61 13.66 -0.96
N THR A 368 -6.27 14.77 -1.22
CA THR A 368 -5.69 16.11 -1.06
C THR A 368 -5.56 16.54 0.40
N PHE A 369 -6.39 15.97 1.29
CA PHE A 369 -6.49 16.42 2.69
C PHE A 369 -5.95 15.38 3.65
N ASP A 370 -5.46 15.85 4.81
CA ASP A 370 -5.13 15.00 5.94
C ASP A 370 -6.42 14.46 6.57
N ASN A 371 -6.41 13.16 6.89
CA ASN A 371 -7.59 12.48 7.44
C ASN A 371 -7.20 11.72 8.70
N LEU A 372 -7.87 12.00 9.81
CA LEU A 372 -7.77 11.15 10.99
C LEU A 372 -8.53 9.85 10.75
N VAL A 373 -7.85 8.73 10.83
CA VAL A 373 -8.42 7.39 10.62
C VAL A 373 -8.16 6.49 11.81
N GLN A 374 -9.00 5.49 11.97
CA GLN A 374 -8.81 4.42 12.94
C GLN A 374 -8.79 3.08 12.18
N PRO A 375 -7.60 2.53 11.88
CA PRO A 375 -7.50 1.23 11.23
C PRO A 375 -8.14 0.14 12.09
N GLU A 376 -8.71 -0.87 11.46
CA GLU A 376 -9.44 -1.94 12.11
C GLU A 376 -8.93 -3.31 11.67
N ILE A 377 -8.65 -4.18 12.65
CA ILE A 377 -8.37 -5.59 12.44
C ILE A 377 -9.60 -6.41 12.84
N LYS A 378 -10.02 -7.29 11.95
CA LYS A 378 -11.04 -8.31 12.21
C LYS A 378 -10.44 -9.68 12.01
N VAL A 379 -10.73 -10.58 12.95
CA VAL A 379 -10.32 -11.98 12.87
C VAL A 379 -11.57 -12.83 12.91
N THR A 380 -11.83 -13.54 11.83
CA THR A 380 -12.95 -14.49 11.74
C THR A 380 -12.44 -15.91 11.88
N TYR A 381 -13.16 -16.72 12.64
CA TYR A 381 -12.81 -18.11 12.88
C TYR A 381 -14.04 -18.96 13.19
N LYS A 382 -13.92 -20.27 13.03
CA LYS A 382 -15.01 -21.19 13.35
C LYS A 382 -14.82 -21.82 14.72
N GLN A 383 -15.85 -21.72 15.56
CA GLN A 383 -15.90 -22.34 16.87
C GLN A 383 -17.22 -23.12 17.06
N GLY A 384 -17.12 -24.43 17.26
CA GLY A 384 -18.33 -25.27 17.42
C GLY A 384 -19.27 -25.27 16.22
N GLY A 385 -18.73 -25.09 15.00
CA GLY A 385 -19.50 -25.01 13.75
C GLY A 385 -20.08 -23.61 13.47
N GLU A 386 -19.95 -22.66 14.38
CA GLU A 386 -20.38 -21.25 14.18
C GLU A 386 -19.20 -20.38 13.84
N GLU A 387 -19.43 -19.42 12.97
CA GLU A 387 -18.46 -18.37 12.68
C GLU A 387 -18.46 -17.34 13.80
N LYS A 388 -17.27 -17.03 14.31
CA LYS A 388 -17.02 -16.04 15.37
C LYS A 388 -16.17 -14.92 14.83
N LEU A 389 -16.40 -13.72 15.34
CA LEU A 389 -15.67 -12.52 15.00
C LEU A 389 -14.99 -11.96 16.26
N ALA A 390 -13.68 -11.81 16.20
CA ALA A 390 -12.93 -10.96 17.10
C ALA A 390 -12.50 -9.70 16.37
N GLN A 391 -12.57 -8.55 17.00
CA GLN A 391 -12.31 -7.25 16.36
C GLN A 391 -11.46 -6.38 17.27
N LYS A 392 -10.48 -5.71 16.69
CA LYS A 392 -9.62 -4.75 17.38
C LYS A 392 -9.53 -3.48 16.54
N LYS A 393 -9.93 -2.37 17.09
CA LYS A 393 -9.64 -1.04 16.56
C LYS A 393 -8.24 -0.65 17.02
N MET A 394 -7.43 -0.18 16.09
CA MET A 394 -6.10 0.32 16.38
C MET A 394 -6.15 1.75 16.93
N GLU A 395 -5.04 2.27 17.36
CA GLU A 395 -4.93 3.69 17.71
C GLU A 395 -5.21 4.55 16.47
N SER A 396 -5.80 5.72 16.69
CA SER A 396 -6.06 6.65 15.62
C SER A 396 -4.75 7.22 15.09
N SER A 397 -4.61 7.30 13.77
CA SER A 397 -3.48 7.88 13.08
C SER A 397 -3.95 8.83 11.99
N TYR A 398 -3.12 9.81 11.63
CA TYR A 398 -3.38 10.63 10.46
C TYR A 398 -2.90 9.91 9.20
N VAL A 399 -3.75 9.91 8.17
CA VAL A 399 -3.36 9.65 6.78
C VAL A 399 -3.15 11.01 6.14
N LEU A 400 -1.92 11.34 5.83
CA LEU A 400 -1.54 12.63 5.27
C LEU A 400 -1.92 12.74 3.79
N GLY A 401 -2.12 13.97 3.34
CA GLY A 401 -2.42 14.29 1.94
C GLY A 401 -1.34 13.79 0.97
N LYS A 402 -1.71 13.62 -0.31
CA LYS A 402 -0.85 12.98 -1.34
C LYS A 402 0.51 13.66 -1.56
N GLY A 403 0.63 14.96 -1.26
CA GLY A 403 1.86 15.72 -1.43
C GLY A 403 2.75 15.74 -0.18
N LYS A 404 2.29 15.22 0.95
CA LYS A 404 3.06 15.36 2.19
C LYS A 404 4.25 14.41 2.28
N LEU A 405 5.39 14.93 2.75
CA LEU A 405 6.67 14.26 2.93
C LEU A 405 7.30 14.68 4.26
N THR A 406 8.25 13.91 4.77
CA THR A 406 9.16 14.30 5.86
C THR A 406 10.62 14.06 5.43
N TRP A 407 11.52 14.92 5.85
CA TRP A 407 12.95 14.83 5.54
C TRP A 407 13.75 14.01 6.57
N SER A 408 13.06 13.38 7.53
CA SER A 408 13.69 12.41 8.44
C SER A 408 14.30 11.21 7.70
N ASN A 409 13.75 10.87 6.54
CA ASN A 409 14.30 9.91 5.58
C ASN A 409 14.19 10.49 4.16
N PRO A 410 15.24 11.17 3.66
CA PRO A 410 15.20 11.85 2.37
C PRO A 410 14.97 10.94 1.16
N ASP A 411 15.31 9.65 1.25
CA ASP A 411 15.05 8.68 0.16
C ASP A 411 13.57 8.58 -0.20
N MET A 412 12.67 8.93 0.73
CA MET A 412 11.22 8.91 0.50
C MET A 412 10.78 9.84 -0.64
N ILE A 413 11.58 10.87 -0.99
CA ILE A 413 11.28 11.77 -2.12
C ILE A 413 11.18 11.00 -3.44
N ALA A 414 11.81 9.84 -3.55
CA ALA A 414 11.75 9.02 -4.76
C ALA A 414 10.33 8.56 -5.11
N CYS A 415 9.38 8.51 -4.14
CA CYS A 415 7.98 8.19 -4.42
C CYS A 415 7.27 9.24 -5.29
N TYR A 416 7.84 10.43 -5.43
CA TYR A 416 7.35 11.49 -6.32
C TYR A 416 8.01 11.47 -7.71
N VAL A 417 9.03 10.64 -7.94
CA VAL A 417 9.68 10.53 -9.26
C VAL A 417 8.83 9.61 -10.13
N THR A 418 8.10 10.18 -11.08
CA THR A 418 7.09 9.50 -11.91
C THR A 418 7.43 9.54 -13.40
N PRO A 419 8.51 8.90 -13.86
CA PRO A 419 8.93 8.95 -15.27
C PRO A 419 7.92 8.31 -16.22
N ALA A 420 7.06 7.44 -15.75
CA ALA A 420 6.02 6.76 -16.54
C ALA A 420 4.67 7.49 -16.55
N ASP A 421 4.54 8.65 -15.88
CA ASP A 421 3.34 9.49 -15.99
C ASP A 421 3.15 9.92 -17.45
N ALA A 422 1.91 9.78 -17.96
CA ALA A 422 1.61 10.01 -19.37
C ALA A 422 1.93 11.45 -19.83
N VAL A 423 1.78 12.44 -18.94
CA VAL A 423 2.07 13.84 -19.23
C VAL A 423 3.58 14.06 -19.25
N VAL A 424 4.32 13.45 -18.33
CA VAL A 424 5.79 13.47 -18.27
C VAL A 424 6.38 12.79 -19.51
N ASP A 425 5.89 11.59 -19.85
CA ASP A 425 6.32 10.86 -21.05
C ASP A 425 6.08 11.66 -22.33
N LYS A 426 4.87 12.21 -22.49
CA LYS A 426 4.51 13.05 -23.62
C LYS A 426 5.40 14.28 -23.72
N PHE A 427 5.67 14.96 -22.59
CA PHE A 427 6.53 16.13 -22.54
C PHE A 427 7.96 15.79 -22.98
N ALA A 428 8.60 14.82 -22.33
CA ALA A 428 9.98 14.43 -22.61
C ALA A 428 10.16 13.97 -24.05
N ARG A 429 9.36 13.01 -24.50
CA ARG A 429 9.51 12.40 -25.84
C ARG A 429 9.20 13.36 -26.98
N SER A 430 8.19 14.21 -26.82
CA SER A 430 7.84 15.17 -27.88
C SER A 430 9.00 16.10 -28.22
N PHE A 431 9.69 16.62 -27.18
CA PHE A 431 10.82 17.53 -27.43
C PHE A 431 12.06 16.79 -27.90
N ILE A 432 12.39 15.65 -27.31
CA ILE A 432 13.56 14.89 -27.75
C ILE A 432 13.38 14.38 -29.18
N GLN A 433 12.19 13.93 -29.57
CA GLN A 433 11.90 13.51 -30.93
C GLN A 433 12.05 14.69 -31.93
N TYR A 434 11.50 15.84 -31.59
CA TYR A 434 11.59 17.03 -32.46
C TYR A 434 13.04 17.51 -32.63
N TYR A 435 13.82 17.54 -31.51
CA TYR A 435 15.20 18.01 -31.55
C TYR A 435 16.23 16.92 -31.88
N THR A 436 15.82 15.73 -32.29
CA THR A 436 16.73 14.63 -32.68
C THR A 436 17.78 15.10 -33.72
N PRO A 437 17.45 15.90 -34.79
CA PRO A 437 18.47 16.45 -35.70
C PRO A 437 19.51 17.31 -34.99
N VAL A 438 19.07 18.18 -34.08
CA VAL A 438 19.96 19.06 -33.29
C VAL A 438 20.85 18.22 -32.37
N LEU A 439 20.29 17.18 -31.71
CA LEU A 439 21.07 16.28 -30.89
C LEU A 439 22.17 15.59 -31.68
N ASN A 440 21.86 15.10 -32.87
CA ASN A 440 22.80 14.42 -33.73
C ASN A 440 23.89 15.34 -34.25
N ASP A 441 23.53 16.57 -34.63
CA ASP A 441 24.44 17.54 -35.23
C ASP A 441 25.34 18.26 -34.20
N TYR A 442 24.86 18.46 -32.96
CA TYR A 442 25.58 19.31 -31.99
C TYR A 442 26.08 18.56 -30.74
N PHE A 443 25.38 17.51 -30.27
CA PHE A 443 25.67 16.89 -29.00
C PHE A 443 26.10 15.42 -29.09
N GLY A 444 25.99 14.82 -30.27
CA GLY A 444 26.31 13.40 -30.45
C GLY A 444 25.43 12.51 -29.56
N ARG A 445 26.03 11.49 -28.94
CA ARG A 445 25.33 10.55 -28.06
C ARG A 445 25.31 10.97 -26.59
N SER A 446 25.86 12.13 -26.26
CA SER A 446 25.95 12.62 -24.88
C SER A 446 24.57 12.88 -24.27
N ASN A 447 24.40 12.55 -22.97
CA ASN A 447 23.20 12.90 -22.23
C ASN A 447 23.08 14.41 -22.00
N LEU A 448 24.17 15.15 -22.15
CA LEU A 448 24.22 16.60 -21.97
C LEU A 448 23.20 17.30 -22.87
N GLY A 449 23.17 16.97 -24.20
CA GLY A 449 22.21 17.58 -25.10
C GLY A 449 20.76 17.32 -24.74
N ARG A 450 20.44 16.11 -24.25
CA ARG A 450 19.10 15.78 -23.75
C ARG A 450 18.76 16.59 -22.51
N GLY A 451 19.72 16.73 -21.58
CA GLY A 451 19.56 17.57 -20.41
C GLY A 451 19.27 19.03 -20.76
N ILE A 452 20.04 19.62 -21.66
CA ILE A 452 19.84 21.00 -22.14
C ILE A 452 18.44 21.17 -22.73
N ILE A 453 18.03 20.31 -23.69
CA ILE A 453 16.73 20.41 -24.33
C ILE A 453 15.57 20.33 -23.36
N LEU A 454 15.60 19.39 -22.42
CA LEU A 454 14.55 19.27 -21.42
C LEU A 454 14.53 20.44 -20.45
N TYR A 455 15.69 20.95 -20.04
CA TYR A 455 15.80 22.12 -19.17
C TYR A 455 15.22 23.37 -19.85
N ASP A 456 15.59 23.61 -21.09
CA ASP A 456 15.09 24.75 -21.88
C ASP A 456 13.60 24.62 -22.18
N ALA A 457 13.11 23.37 -22.40
CA ALA A 457 11.70 23.10 -22.55
C ALA A 457 10.90 23.44 -21.27
N LEU A 458 11.43 23.17 -20.08
CA LEU A 458 10.81 23.57 -18.81
C LEU A 458 10.75 25.09 -18.66
N GLY A 459 11.85 25.80 -18.94
CA GLY A 459 11.89 27.26 -18.92
C GLY A 459 10.89 27.88 -19.86
N THR A 460 10.77 27.32 -21.05
CA THR A 460 9.83 27.72 -22.09
C THR A 460 8.39 27.42 -21.76
N HIS A 461 8.14 26.29 -21.05
CA HIS A 461 6.80 25.96 -20.57
C HIS A 461 6.27 27.00 -19.57
N GLY A 462 7.16 27.85 -19.06
CA GLY A 462 6.83 28.94 -18.15
C GLY A 462 6.76 28.47 -16.70
N LEU A 463 7.58 27.49 -16.34
CA LEU A 463 7.75 27.13 -14.94
C LEU A 463 8.43 28.25 -14.18
N VAL A 464 7.95 28.49 -12.96
CA VAL A 464 8.43 29.53 -12.06
C VAL A 464 8.79 28.91 -10.73
N TYR A 465 10.02 29.17 -10.27
CA TYR A 465 10.40 28.86 -8.90
C TYR A 465 9.69 29.82 -7.95
N ASN A 466 9.02 29.26 -6.94
CA ASN A 466 8.39 30.02 -5.86
C ASN A 466 8.54 29.23 -4.56
N ILE A 467 8.94 29.91 -3.51
CA ILE A 467 9.09 29.29 -2.19
C ILE A 467 7.71 28.92 -1.67
N ASP A 468 7.55 27.69 -1.15
CA ASP A 468 6.30 27.28 -0.51
C ASP A 468 6.05 28.15 0.73
N LEU A 469 4.86 28.77 0.78
CA LEU A 469 4.46 29.64 1.88
C LEU A 469 3.87 28.86 3.07
N GLU A 470 3.43 27.62 2.84
CA GLU A 470 2.82 26.77 3.87
C GLU A 470 3.84 26.00 4.70
N THR A 471 4.97 25.67 4.08
CA THR A 471 6.09 24.97 4.72
C THR A 471 7.39 25.61 4.27
N PRO A 472 7.76 26.80 4.81
CA PRO A 472 9.02 27.42 4.44
C PRO A 472 10.17 26.47 4.77
N PHE A 473 11.00 26.19 3.79
CA PHE A 473 12.14 25.28 3.91
C PHE A 473 13.10 25.65 5.06
N LEU A 474 13.04 26.89 5.55
CA LEU A 474 13.76 27.35 6.72
C LEU A 474 13.29 26.64 8.01
N ASP A 475 12.01 26.37 8.15
CA ASP A 475 11.45 25.66 9.30
C ASP A 475 11.83 24.18 9.28
N ILE A 476 11.94 23.59 8.09
CA ILE A 476 12.34 22.19 7.88
C ILE A 476 13.84 22.00 8.09
N ALA A 477 14.66 23.01 7.80
CA ALA A 477 16.11 22.95 8.01
C ALA A 477 16.48 22.70 9.49
N ASP A 478 15.66 23.17 10.41
CA ASP A 478 15.86 23.00 11.85
C ASP A 478 15.11 21.76 12.41
N ASP A 479 14.04 21.29 11.76
CA ASP A 479 13.27 20.10 12.14
C ASP A 479 12.96 19.17 10.95
N LYS A 480 13.79 18.17 10.75
CA LYS A 480 13.64 17.17 9.70
C LYS A 480 12.35 16.32 9.82
N THR A 481 11.65 16.38 10.96
CA THR A 481 10.38 15.68 11.17
C THR A 481 9.18 16.50 10.75
N ALA A 482 9.36 17.78 10.46
CA ALA A 482 8.32 18.64 9.91
C ALA A 482 7.82 18.10 8.55
N PHE A 483 6.57 18.37 8.25
CA PHE A 483 5.96 17.90 6.99
C PHE A 483 6.14 18.95 5.91
N ASP A 484 6.70 18.52 4.81
CA ASP A 484 6.83 19.27 3.57
C ASP A 484 5.73 18.89 2.58
N THR A 485 5.61 19.65 1.48
CA THR A 485 4.63 19.41 0.43
C THR A 485 5.29 19.34 -0.93
N VAL A 486 5.39 18.14 -1.50
CA VAL A 486 5.98 17.88 -2.83
C VAL A 486 4.87 17.63 -3.85
N LYS A 487 4.93 18.33 -4.99
CA LYS A 487 4.02 18.12 -6.12
C LYS A 487 4.48 16.95 -6.99
N TYR A 488 3.53 16.19 -7.50
CA TYR A 488 3.83 15.23 -8.54
C TYR A 488 4.27 15.94 -9.83
N PRO A 489 5.24 15.40 -10.59
CA PRO A 489 5.76 16.01 -11.82
C PRO A 489 4.70 16.43 -12.82
N GLY A 490 3.64 15.65 -13.01
CA GLY A 490 2.54 16.02 -13.87
C GLY A 490 1.74 17.21 -13.34
N ASP A 491 1.47 17.26 -12.04
CA ASP A 491 0.81 18.41 -11.39
C ASP A 491 1.70 19.65 -11.52
N MET A 492 3.03 19.52 -11.34
CA MET A 492 3.98 20.61 -11.50
C MET A 492 4.00 21.17 -12.92
N LEU A 493 3.98 20.30 -13.95
CA LEU A 493 3.87 20.74 -15.34
C LEU A 493 2.57 21.51 -15.61
N ARG A 494 1.46 21.12 -15.00
CA ARG A 494 0.17 21.78 -15.14
C ARG A 494 0.15 23.13 -14.42
N ASP A 495 0.59 23.17 -13.16
CA ASP A 495 0.45 24.31 -12.26
C ASP A 495 1.53 25.37 -12.51
N LYS A 496 2.68 24.95 -13.03
CA LYS A 496 3.83 25.78 -13.46
C LYS A 496 4.53 26.57 -12.33
N ILE A 497 4.18 26.35 -11.11
CA ILE A 497 4.75 27.02 -9.93
C ILE A 497 5.13 25.94 -8.91
N GLY A 498 6.36 25.98 -8.44
CA GLY A 498 6.85 25.07 -7.41
C GLY A 498 8.20 25.50 -6.84
N ASP A 499 8.62 24.79 -5.83
CA ASP A 499 9.89 25.07 -5.14
C ASP A 499 11.02 24.11 -5.56
N CYS A 500 12.04 23.94 -4.72
CA CYS A 500 13.25 23.22 -5.09
C CYS A 500 13.01 21.71 -5.26
N ASP A 501 12.19 21.10 -4.43
CA ASP A 501 11.88 19.66 -4.51
C ASP A 501 10.94 19.33 -5.65
N ASP A 502 9.95 20.18 -5.90
CA ASP A 502 9.04 20.10 -7.04
C ASP A 502 9.78 20.10 -8.38
N LEU A 503 10.70 21.09 -8.57
CA LEU A 503 11.50 21.21 -9.79
C LEU A 503 12.52 20.08 -9.93
N THR A 504 13.09 19.63 -8.81
CA THR A 504 14.06 18.55 -8.78
C THR A 504 13.40 17.21 -9.14
N THR A 505 12.24 16.89 -8.56
CA THR A 505 11.50 15.66 -8.87
C THR A 505 10.96 15.66 -10.30
N LEU A 506 10.53 16.81 -10.80
CA LEU A 506 10.08 16.96 -12.18
C LEU A 506 11.23 16.72 -13.16
N TYR A 507 12.37 17.41 -12.99
CA TYR A 507 13.49 17.25 -13.91
C TYR A 507 14.10 15.84 -13.82
N GLY A 508 14.18 15.26 -12.60
CA GLY A 508 14.57 13.88 -12.39
C GLY A 508 13.64 12.88 -13.08
N SER A 509 12.33 13.14 -13.07
CA SER A 509 11.35 12.29 -13.78
C SER A 509 11.50 12.36 -15.31
N LEU A 510 11.73 13.56 -15.86
CA LEU A 510 11.97 13.73 -17.29
C LEU A 510 13.25 13.02 -17.74
N MET A 511 14.33 13.13 -16.99
CA MET A 511 15.58 12.43 -17.26
C MET A 511 15.39 10.91 -17.12
N GLY A 512 14.72 10.46 -16.09
CA GLY A 512 14.38 9.05 -15.86
C GLY A 512 13.50 8.45 -16.98
N ASN A 513 12.61 9.24 -17.60
CA ASN A 513 11.82 8.81 -18.76
C ASN A 513 12.71 8.48 -19.98
N LEU A 514 13.83 9.16 -20.11
CA LEU A 514 14.81 8.91 -21.17
C LEU A 514 15.85 7.84 -20.80
N GLY A 515 15.70 7.19 -19.64
CA GLY A 515 16.65 6.21 -19.12
C GLY A 515 17.96 6.79 -18.60
N ILE A 516 18.01 8.10 -18.32
CA ILE A 516 19.18 8.79 -17.78
C ILE A 516 19.12 8.74 -16.25
N GLU A 517 20.14 8.18 -15.62
CA GLU A 517 20.20 8.09 -14.17
C GLU A 517 20.40 9.47 -13.54
N THR A 518 19.72 9.70 -12.43
CA THR A 518 19.81 10.94 -11.66
C THR A 518 20.12 10.66 -10.20
N MET A 519 20.77 11.60 -9.55
CA MET A 519 20.94 11.65 -8.10
C MET A 519 20.38 12.97 -7.58
N PHE A 520 19.67 12.91 -6.47
CA PHE A 520 19.24 14.12 -5.78
C PHE A 520 20.27 14.49 -4.72
N LEU A 521 20.48 15.77 -4.57
CA LEU A 521 21.48 16.36 -3.69
C LEU A 521 20.73 17.12 -2.60
N ASP A 522 20.47 16.41 -1.50
CA ASP A 522 19.81 16.94 -0.32
C ASP A 522 20.85 17.66 0.55
N VAL A 523 20.71 18.96 0.69
CA VAL A 523 21.61 19.84 1.43
C VAL A 523 20.97 20.31 2.71
N PHE A 524 21.56 19.92 3.84
CA PHE A 524 21.16 20.39 5.15
C PHE A 524 22.31 21.11 5.85
N LYS A 525 22.23 22.43 5.88
CA LYS A 525 23.09 23.31 6.67
C LYS A 525 22.21 23.99 7.72
N PRO A 526 22.68 24.19 8.98
CA PRO A 526 21.91 24.92 9.98
C PRO A 526 21.37 26.25 9.43
N GLY A 527 20.05 26.45 9.47
CA GLY A 527 19.36 27.62 8.94
C GLY A 527 19.24 27.70 7.42
N ALA A 528 19.63 26.64 6.68
CA ALA A 528 19.47 26.60 5.23
C ALA A 528 19.38 25.14 4.76
N GLY A 529 18.24 24.78 4.20
CA GLY A 529 18.07 23.52 3.50
C GLY A 529 17.84 23.76 2.00
N HIS A 530 18.19 22.81 1.18
CA HIS A 530 17.97 22.90 -0.27
C HIS A 530 18.11 21.53 -0.92
N ILE A 531 17.35 21.29 -1.97
CA ILE A 531 17.51 20.11 -2.81
C ILE A 531 17.64 20.51 -4.28
N PHE A 532 18.56 19.86 -4.97
CA PHE A 532 18.77 19.96 -6.40
C PHE A 532 19.27 18.62 -6.93
N LEU A 533 19.66 18.49 -8.19
CA LEU A 533 20.01 17.20 -8.73
C LEU A 533 21.29 17.22 -9.56
N MET A 534 21.79 16.01 -9.84
CA MET A 534 22.76 15.77 -10.89
C MET A 534 22.33 14.58 -11.73
N PHE A 535 22.72 14.57 -13.01
CA PHE A 535 22.43 13.48 -13.94
C PHE A 535 23.70 12.90 -14.56
N ASP A 536 23.64 11.63 -14.95
CA ASP A 536 24.75 10.93 -15.63
C ASP A 536 25.02 11.55 -16.99
N SER A 537 26.21 12.10 -17.19
CA SER A 537 26.64 12.70 -18.47
C SER A 537 26.77 11.70 -19.61
N GLY A 538 26.91 10.40 -19.28
CA GLY A 538 27.28 9.34 -20.22
C GLY A 538 28.78 9.31 -20.56
N VAL A 539 29.59 10.18 -19.96
CA VAL A 539 31.06 10.24 -20.11
C VAL A 539 31.70 9.32 -19.06
N LYS A 540 32.78 8.63 -19.45
CA LYS A 540 33.55 7.79 -18.53
C LYS A 540 34.48 8.66 -17.67
N PRO A 541 34.77 8.28 -16.41
CA PRO A 541 35.70 9.01 -15.53
C PRO A 541 37.07 9.28 -16.17
N ASP A 542 37.63 8.33 -16.89
CA ASP A 542 38.95 8.45 -17.57
C ASP A 542 38.92 9.47 -18.72
N ASP A 543 37.78 9.88 -19.17
CA ASP A 543 37.58 10.77 -20.29
C ASP A 543 37.20 12.22 -19.86
N VAL A 544 37.11 12.50 -18.54
CA VAL A 544 36.67 13.81 -18.00
C VAL A 544 37.47 14.95 -18.63
N GLY A 545 38.80 14.91 -18.57
CA GLY A 545 39.64 15.97 -19.12
C GLY A 545 39.58 16.09 -20.64
N LYS A 546 38.96 15.11 -21.37
CA LYS A 546 38.72 15.20 -22.80
C LYS A 546 37.40 15.90 -23.12
N TYR A 547 36.42 15.84 -22.24
CA TYR A 547 35.06 16.31 -22.46
C TYR A 547 34.70 17.54 -21.65
N PHE A 548 35.45 17.89 -20.61
CA PHE A 548 35.13 19.01 -19.73
C PHE A 548 36.36 19.94 -19.56
N LEU A 549 36.13 21.24 -19.68
CA LEU A 549 37.20 22.27 -19.55
C LEU A 549 37.64 22.44 -18.11
N ASP A 550 36.68 22.35 -17.19
CA ASP A 550 36.90 22.49 -15.76
C ASP A 550 36.34 21.25 -15.06
N GLU A 551 37.20 20.42 -14.55
CA GLU A 551 36.83 19.20 -13.84
C GLU A 551 36.06 19.49 -12.52
N THR A 552 36.11 20.71 -12.00
CA THR A 552 35.32 21.12 -10.82
C THR A 552 33.86 21.37 -11.11
N GLU A 553 33.47 21.47 -12.39
CA GLU A 553 32.09 21.64 -12.82
C GLU A 553 31.35 20.32 -12.95
N VAL A 554 32.01 19.17 -12.77
CA VAL A 554 31.43 17.84 -12.79
C VAL A 554 31.76 17.06 -11.52
N VAL A 555 30.98 16.04 -11.24
CA VAL A 555 31.17 15.15 -10.07
C VAL A 555 31.48 13.75 -10.54
N VAL A 556 32.64 13.21 -10.14
CA VAL A 556 32.98 11.80 -10.39
C VAL A 556 32.57 10.98 -9.18
N LEU A 557 31.55 10.17 -9.31
CA LEU A 557 31.00 9.35 -8.25
C LEU A 557 30.47 8.02 -8.81
N ASN A 558 30.73 6.89 -8.11
CA ASN A 558 30.25 5.55 -8.49
C ASN A 558 30.62 5.15 -9.94
N ASN A 559 31.87 5.46 -10.35
CA ASN A 559 32.40 5.20 -11.69
C ASN A 559 31.62 5.88 -12.83
N LYS A 560 30.95 7.00 -12.54
CA LYS A 560 30.21 7.85 -13.48
C LYS A 560 30.59 9.30 -13.34
N VAL A 561 30.34 10.08 -14.39
CA VAL A 561 30.54 11.52 -14.40
C VAL A 561 29.16 12.18 -14.41
N TRP A 562 28.89 12.93 -13.38
CA TRP A 562 27.61 13.57 -13.13
C TRP A 562 27.67 15.07 -13.38
N ILE A 563 26.59 15.63 -13.93
CA ILE A 563 26.41 17.06 -14.17
C ILE A 563 25.42 17.59 -13.12
N PRO A 564 25.88 18.39 -12.14
CA PRO A 564 25.00 18.99 -11.13
C PRO A 564 24.22 20.17 -11.73
N ILE A 565 22.92 20.24 -11.47
CA ILE A 565 22.01 21.24 -12.00
C ILE A 565 21.20 21.88 -10.89
N GLU A 566 21.28 23.22 -10.80
CA GLU A 566 20.40 24.01 -9.96
C GLU A 566 19.04 24.21 -10.65
N ALA A 567 18.07 23.32 -10.39
CA ALA A 567 16.79 23.31 -11.05
C ALA A 567 15.95 24.58 -10.79
N THR A 568 16.18 25.28 -9.66
CA THR A 568 15.48 26.53 -9.33
C THR A 568 15.82 27.69 -10.28
N LEU A 569 16.86 27.54 -11.09
CA LEU A 569 17.23 28.50 -12.12
C LEU A 569 16.51 28.24 -13.46
N VAL A 570 15.47 27.43 -13.49
CA VAL A 570 14.65 27.17 -14.66
C VAL A 570 14.23 28.49 -15.34
N GLY A 571 14.36 28.54 -16.67
CA GLY A 571 14.14 29.77 -17.48
C GLY A 571 15.38 30.65 -17.67
N LYS A 572 16.50 30.33 -17.02
CA LYS A 572 17.84 30.84 -17.33
C LYS A 572 18.59 29.82 -18.19
N SER A 573 19.76 30.21 -18.76
CA SER A 573 20.61 29.29 -19.52
C SER A 573 20.98 28.04 -18.68
N PHE A 574 20.94 26.88 -19.34
CA PHE A 574 21.35 25.61 -18.74
C PHE A 574 22.78 25.68 -18.13
N PHE A 575 23.72 26.32 -18.84
CA PHE A 575 25.10 26.47 -18.35
C PHE A 575 25.18 27.29 -17.06
N SER A 576 24.29 28.27 -16.87
CA SER A 576 24.19 29.01 -15.61
C SER A 576 23.71 28.11 -14.47
N ALA A 577 22.72 27.26 -14.72
CA ALA A 577 22.20 26.30 -13.77
C ALA A 577 23.23 25.22 -13.44
N TRP A 578 23.95 24.74 -14.42
CA TRP A 578 25.06 23.79 -14.25
C TRP A 578 26.18 24.38 -13.37
N LYS A 579 26.68 25.56 -13.73
CA LYS A 579 27.74 26.22 -12.97
C LYS A 579 27.34 26.47 -11.52
N GLN A 580 26.13 26.93 -11.27
CA GLN A 580 25.61 27.14 -9.91
C GLN A 580 25.43 25.81 -9.15
N GLY A 581 24.94 24.77 -9.80
CA GLY A 581 24.83 23.43 -9.23
C GLY A 581 26.19 22.87 -8.82
N ALA A 582 27.21 23.00 -9.68
CA ALA A 582 28.56 22.55 -9.40
C ALA A 582 29.22 23.33 -8.23
N LEU A 583 29.10 24.65 -8.24
CA LEU A 583 29.61 25.49 -7.15
C LEU A 583 28.95 25.13 -5.81
N LYS A 584 27.62 25.00 -5.79
CA LYS A 584 26.86 24.64 -4.59
C LYS A 584 27.23 23.23 -4.08
N TYR A 585 27.32 22.25 -4.99
CA TYR A 585 27.74 20.90 -4.62
C TYR A 585 29.13 20.90 -3.96
N ASN A 586 30.11 21.56 -4.59
CA ASN A 586 31.48 21.58 -4.08
C ASN A 586 31.58 22.28 -2.72
N GLU A 587 30.88 23.41 -2.54
CA GLU A 587 30.84 24.12 -1.25
C GLU A 587 30.22 23.24 -0.15
N MET A 588 29.04 22.64 -0.45
CA MET A 588 28.32 21.85 0.55
C MET A 588 29.01 20.52 0.84
N LYS A 589 29.64 19.91 -0.16
CA LYS A 589 30.43 18.68 0.00
C LYS A 589 31.67 18.91 0.88
N ALA A 590 32.35 20.04 0.70
CA ALA A 590 33.48 20.40 1.52
C ALA A 590 33.09 20.58 3.00
N GLY A 591 31.88 21.05 3.28
CA GLY A 591 31.32 21.16 4.63
C GLY A 591 30.65 19.89 5.16
N ASN A 592 30.61 18.82 4.41
CA ASN A 592 29.87 17.59 4.71
C ASN A 592 28.38 17.81 4.96
N PHE A 593 27.74 18.70 4.17
CA PHE A 593 26.34 19.07 4.26
C PHE A 593 25.50 18.51 3.10
N VAL A 594 26.06 17.64 2.27
CA VAL A 594 25.38 17.03 1.12
C VAL A 594 25.12 15.54 1.39
N ASN A 595 23.87 15.12 1.17
CA ASN A 595 23.45 13.73 1.10
C ASN A 595 23.10 13.41 -0.37
N GLU A 596 23.83 12.46 -0.97
CA GLU A 596 23.61 12.03 -2.35
C GLU A 596 22.60 10.88 -2.37
N ILE A 597 21.40 11.13 -2.90
CA ILE A 597 20.30 10.16 -3.01
C ILE A 597 20.29 9.60 -4.42
N SER A 598 20.67 8.33 -4.59
CA SER A 598 20.50 7.63 -5.85
C SER A 598 19.01 7.42 -6.13
N VAL A 599 18.45 8.13 -7.11
CA VAL A 599 17.03 8.00 -7.46
C VAL A 599 16.68 6.56 -7.85
N LYS A 600 17.58 5.87 -8.53
CA LYS A 600 17.40 4.47 -8.93
C LYS A 600 17.28 3.53 -7.73
N GLU A 601 18.14 3.69 -6.72
CA GLU A 601 18.13 2.85 -5.53
C GLU A 601 16.95 3.22 -4.60
N ALA A 602 16.72 4.50 -4.41
CA ALA A 602 15.60 4.98 -3.59
C ALA A 602 14.25 4.60 -4.19
N SER A 603 14.08 4.70 -5.53
CA SER A 603 12.84 4.27 -6.22
C SER A 603 12.62 2.75 -6.19
N ALA A 604 13.66 1.95 -6.02
CA ALA A 604 13.51 0.50 -5.84
C ALA A 604 12.79 0.17 -4.52
N LYS A 605 12.99 0.99 -3.49
CA LYS A 605 12.36 0.87 -2.18
C LYS A 605 11.07 1.68 -2.09
N TYR A 606 11.11 2.94 -2.47
CA TYR A 606 9.99 3.87 -2.42
C TYR A 606 9.39 4.04 -3.81
N LEU A 607 8.67 3.02 -4.24
CA LEU A 607 8.02 2.99 -5.56
C LEU A 607 7.04 4.15 -5.71
N ALA A 608 7.14 4.85 -6.84
CA ALA A 608 6.20 5.90 -7.18
C ALA A 608 4.78 5.34 -7.37
N GLY A 609 3.80 6.04 -6.83
CA GLY A 609 2.40 5.72 -7.03
C GLY A 609 1.92 6.05 -8.44
N SER A 610 0.86 5.37 -8.89
CA SER A 610 0.18 5.72 -10.13
C SER A 610 -0.59 7.03 -9.93
N HIS A 611 0.07 8.15 -10.18
CA HIS A 611 -0.58 9.45 -10.26
C HIS A 611 -0.98 9.71 -11.71
N VAL A 612 -2.25 10.00 -11.94
CA VAL A 612 -2.77 10.32 -13.27
C VAL A 612 -3.02 11.82 -13.32
N THR A 613 -2.17 12.50 -14.07
CA THR A 613 -2.37 13.92 -14.35
C THR A 613 -3.34 14.07 -15.53
N PRO A 614 -4.36 14.96 -15.46
CA PRO A 614 -5.17 15.29 -16.61
C PRO A 614 -4.31 15.81 -17.77
N ASP A 615 -4.69 15.48 -19.02
CA ASP A 615 -3.97 15.96 -20.21
C ASP A 615 -3.95 17.50 -20.23
N MET A 616 -2.80 18.06 -20.62
CA MET A 616 -2.58 19.49 -20.64
C MET A 616 -2.07 19.95 -22.01
N PRO A 617 -2.29 21.22 -22.41
CA PRO A 617 -1.68 21.79 -23.60
C PRO A 617 -0.15 21.73 -23.48
N MET A 618 0.50 21.18 -24.51
CA MET A 618 1.96 21.18 -24.60
C MET A 618 2.44 22.57 -25.04
N PRO A 619 3.62 23.02 -24.55
CA PRO A 619 4.21 24.25 -25.04
C PRO A 619 4.49 24.14 -26.54
N THR A 620 4.38 25.27 -27.23
CA THR A 620 4.72 25.33 -28.66
C THR A 620 6.23 25.21 -28.83
N ILE A 621 6.65 24.48 -29.87
CA ILE A 621 8.07 24.22 -30.16
C ILE A 621 8.82 25.52 -30.41
N ASP A 622 8.14 26.49 -31.01
CA ASP A 622 8.70 27.82 -31.33
C ASP A 622 9.33 28.51 -30.13
N GLY A 623 8.98 28.09 -28.95
CA GLY A 623 9.44 28.66 -27.74
C GLY A 623 10.77 28.23 -27.16
N ILE A 624 11.19 27.04 -27.45
CA ILE A 624 12.43 26.48 -26.93
C ILE A 624 13.66 27.04 -27.68
N ASN A 625 13.43 27.44 -28.93
CA ASN A 625 14.52 27.74 -29.87
C ASN A 625 15.43 28.91 -29.43
N ASP A 626 14.91 29.88 -28.68
CA ASP A 626 15.74 31.04 -28.29
C ASP A 626 16.70 30.68 -27.11
N LEU A 627 16.22 29.94 -26.09
CA LEU A 627 17.11 29.44 -25.02
C LEU A 627 18.10 28.42 -25.58
N LEU A 628 17.60 27.44 -26.31
CA LEU A 628 18.42 26.38 -26.89
C LEU A 628 19.50 26.95 -27.84
N LYS A 629 19.21 27.99 -28.59
CA LYS A 629 20.18 28.66 -29.47
C LYS A 629 21.34 29.26 -28.69
N GLU A 630 21.06 29.94 -27.58
CA GLU A 630 22.11 30.47 -26.69
C GLU A 630 22.94 29.36 -26.08
N ASP A 631 22.28 28.29 -25.56
CA ASP A 631 23.00 27.16 -24.97
C ASP A 631 23.78 26.34 -26.00
N ILE A 632 23.28 26.15 -27.23
CA ILE A 632 24.05 25.57 -28.34
C ILE A 632 25.29 26.43 -28.68
N LYS A 633 25.14 27.76 -28.68
CA LYS A 633 26.26 28.65 -28.92
C LYS A 633 27.31 28.57 -27.82
N GLN A 634 26.89 28.57 -26.57
CA GLN A 634 27.77 28.38 -25.41
C GLN A 634 28.48 27.02 -25.45
N TYR A 635 27.74 25.95 -25.78
CA TYR A 635 28.30 24.61 -25.99
C TYR A 635 29.32 24.58 -27.12
N GLY A 636 29.02 25.27 -28.23
CA GLY A 636 29.95 25.39 -29.36
C GLY A 636 31.25 26.07 -28.98
N MET A 637 31.19 27.23 -28.31
CA MET A 637 32.36 27.92 -27.77
C MET A 637 33.17 27.06 -26.78
N TRP A 638 32.49 26.36 -25.89
CA TRP A 638 33.10 25.48 -24.91
C TRP A 638 33.81 24.30 -25.60
N LEU A 639 33.18 23.64 -26.60
CA LEU A 639 33.83 22.58 -27.37
C LEU A 639 35.02 23.09 -28.19
N GLU A 640 34.89 24.25 -28.81
CA GLU A 640 35.97 24.88 -29.55
C GLU A 640 37.21 25.06 -28.64
N GLN A 641 37.02 25.52 -27.42
CA GLN A 641 38.10 25.67 -26.47
C GLN A 641 38.72 24.29 -26.08
N ILE A 642 37.93 23.24 -25.93
CA ILE A 642 38.44 21.88 -25.66
C ILE A 642 39.26 21.39 -26.84
N VAL A 643 38.78 21.56 -28.05
CA VAL A 643 39.50 21.16 -29.28
C VAL A 643 40.83 21.89 -29.37
N TYR A 644 40.81 23.23 -29.21
CA TYR A 644 42.03 24.01 -29.26
C TYR A 644 43.02 23.63 -28.15
N ASN A 645 42.57 23.35 -26.94
CA ASN A 645 43.43 22.92 -25.86
C ASN A 645 44.06 21.54 -26.13
N SER A 646 43.34 20.65 -26.82
CA SER A 646 43.78 19.27 -27.13
C SER A 646 44.80 19.21 -28.29
N VAL A 647 44.74 20.12 -29.25
CA VAL A 647 45.57 20.14 -30.49
C VAL A 647 46.70 21.18 -30.43
N GLY A 648 46.66 22.06 -29.41
CA GLY A 648 47.63 23.18 -29.32
C GLY A 648 46.98 24.48 -29.72
N SER A 649 47.38 25.58 -29.13
CA SER A 649 46.71 26.89 -29.17
C SER A 649 46.71 27.60 -30.55
N ARG A 650 47.24 27.00 -31.61
CA ARG A 650 47.21 27.51 -32.97
C ARG A 650 47.18 26.39 -33.98
N LEU A 651 46.17 26.40 -34.82
CA LEU A 651 46.09 25.53 -36.03
C LEU A 651 46.97 26.16 -37.10
N VAL A 652 48.13 25.57 -37.44
CA VAL A 652 49.07 26.09 -38.40
C VAL A 652 49.39 25.09 -39.52
N ALA A 653 49.50 23.79 -39.17
CA ALA A 653 49.81 22.74 -40.13
C ALA A 653 48.55 21.95 -40.55
N ALA A 654 48.60 21.24 -41.64
CA ALA A 654 47.51 20.42 -42.12
C ALA A 654 47.17 19.31 -41.09
N GLU A 655 48.16 18.80 -40.38
CA GLU A 655 48.01 17.83 -39.30
C GLU A 655 47.23 18.40 -38.11
N ASP A 656 47.42 19.66 -37.74
CA ASP A 656 46.66 20.32 -36.66
C ASP A 656 45.19 20.40 -37.03
N TYR A 657 44.85 20.75 -38.23
CA TYR A 657 43.45 20.75 -38.72
C TYR A 657 42.87 19.37 -38.87
N TYR A 658 43.66 18.36 -39.22
CA TYR A 658 43.24 16.97 -39.20
C TYR A 658 42.87 16.53 -37.78
N ASP A 659 43.77 16.77 -36.79
CA ASP A 659 43.57 16.39 -35.40
C ASP A 659 42.37 17.11 -34.81
N ALA A 660 42.18 18.39 -35.11
CA ALA A 660 40.98 19.15 -34.77
C ALA A 660 39.72 18.56 -35.39
N GLY A 661 39.79 18.17 -36.67
CA GLY A 661 38.66 17.53 -37.37
C GLY A 661 38.28 16.18 -36.72
N VAL A 662 39.28 15.36 -36.38
CA VAL A 662 39.06 14.10 -35.65
C VAL A 662 38.41 14.38 -34.27
N LYS A 663 38.89 15.40 -33.55
CA LYS A 663 38.36 15.78 -32.27
C LYS A 663 36.89 16.24 -32.32
N TYR A 664 36.55 17.09 -33.31
CA TYR A 664 35.15 17.48 -33.54
C TYR A 664 34.29 16.27 -33.91
N MET A 665 34.81 15.31 -34.69
CA MET A 665 34.11 14.09 -35.02
C MET A 665 33.84 13.21 -33.75
N GLU A 666 34.77 13.12 -32.80
CA GLU A 666 34.60 12.43 -31.51
C GLU A 666 33.43 13.03 -30.70
N PHE A 667 33.25 14.34 -30.78
CA PHE A 667 32.15 15.06 -30.14
C PHE A 667 30.84 15.00 -30.96
N GLY A 668 30.82 14.34 -32.13
CA GLY A 668 29.63 14.29 -33.01
C GLY A 668 29.40 15.59 -33.81
N ARG A 669 30.35 16.53 -33.78
CA ARG A 669 30.29 17.82 -34.50
C ARG A 669 30.77 17.64 -35.91
N PHE A 670 29.98 16.88 -36.71
CA PHE A 670 30.39 16.50 -38.06
C PHE A 670 30.50 17.65 -39.02
N LYS A 671 29.78 18.78 -38.80
CA LYS A 671 29.88 19.96 -39.66
C LYS A 671 31.26 20.61 -39.49
N GLU A 672 31.63 20.90 -38.29
CA GLU A 672 32.93 21.50 -37.94
C GLU A 672 34.10 20.52 -38.24
N ALA A 673 33.88 19.22 -38.02
CA ALA A 673 34.84 18.21 -38.39
C ALA A 673 35.11 18.24 -39.91
N ILE A 674 34.09 18.35 -40.73
CA ILE A 674 34.20 18.46 -42.20
C ILE A 674 34.97 19.72 -42.58
N GLU A 675 34.65 20.86 -41.98
CA GLU A 675 35.35 22.13 -42.29
C GLU A 675 36.86 22.05 -41.97
N MET A 676 37.19 21.46 -40.81
CA MET A 676 38.62 21.24 -40.43
C MET A 676 39.31 20.27 -41.38
N LEU A 677 38.67 19.14 -41.68
CA LEU A 677 39.24 18.13 -42.57
C LEU A 677 39.42 18.63 -44.03
N GLU A 678 38.44 19.39 -44.54
CA GLU A 678 38.55 20.02 -45.85
C GLU A 678 39.68 21.06 -45.88
N THR A 679 39.90 21.79 -44.77
CA THR A 679 41.04 22.71 -44.64
C THR A 679 42.35 21.93 -44.62
N ALA A 680 42.43 20.83 -43.87
CA ALA A 680 43.63 19.95 -43.85
C ALA A 680 43.97 19.43 -45.23
N ILE A 681 42.96 18.95 -45.98
CA ILE A 681 43.13 18.43 -47.36
C ILE A 681 43.54 19.52 -48.32
N ASN A 682 42.96 20.72 -48.21
CA ASN A 682 43.36 21.86 -49.06
C ASN A 682 44.81 22.29 -48.83
N MET A 683 45.32 22.19 -47.59
CA MET A 683 46.69 22.50 -47.26
C MET A 683 47.65 21.37 -47.68
N LYS A 684 47.20 20.11 -47.61
CA LYS A 684 47.96 18.92 -47.95
C LYS A 684 47.12 17.97 -48.79
N PRO A 685 47.12 18.16 -50.16
CA PRO A 685 46.23 17.43 -51.04
C PRO A 685 46.46 15.89 -51.05
N VAL A 686 47.63 15.45 -50.71
CA VAL A 686 47.92 13.98 -50.49
C VAL A 686 47.88 13.70 -49.00
N PHE A 687 46.61 13.46 -48.48
CA PHE A 687 46.40 13.16 -47.07
C PHE A 687 45.28 12.11 -46.92
N PRO A 688 45.58 10.83 -47.23
CA PRO A 688 44.56 9.78 -47.30
C PRO A 688 43.81 9.60 -45.95
N ASP A 689 44.45 9.75 -44.77
CA ASP A 689 43.80 9.69 -43.49
C ASP A 689 42.72 10.76 -43.31
N ALA A 690 43.02 11.99 -43.74
CA ALA A 690 42.04 13.10 -43.65
C ALA A 690 40.87 12.86 -44.60
N ILE A 691 41.12 12.39 -45.79
CA ILE A 691 40.11 12.06 -46.81
C ILE A 691 39.23 10.92 -46.34
N ASN A 692 39.83 9.85 -45.77
CA ASN A 692 39.10 8.75 -45.19
C ASN A 692 38.21 9.23 -44.01
N THR A 693 38.77 10.04 -43.14
CA THR A 693 38.02 10.59 -41.96
C THR A 693 36.88 11.47 -42.40
N LEU A 694 37.08 12.25 -43.51
CA LEU A 694 36.00 13.02 -44.16
C LEU A 694 34.87 12.09 -44.64
N GLY A 695 35.23 10.96 -45.26
CA GLY A 695 34.30 9.89 -45.62
C GLY A 695 33.51 9.39 -44.42
N VAL A 696 34.17 9.18 -43.24
CA VAL A 696 33.50 8.75 -41.99
C VAL A 696 32.49 9.79 -41.53
N CYS A 697 32.82 11.08 -41.57
CA CYS A 697 31.88 12.17 -41.27
C CYS A 697 30.63 12.13 -42.18
N TYR A 698 30.80 11.92 -43.49
CA TYR A 698 29.68 11.78 -44.40
C TYR A 698 28.87 10.51 -44.23
N THR A 699 29.49 9.39 -43.76
CA THR A 699 28.77 8.18 -43.38
C THR A 699 27.89 8.45 -42.20
N LYS A 700 28.40 9.14 -41.16
CA LYS A 700 27.62 9.54 -39.96
C LYS A 700 26.49 10.52 -40.26
N LYS A 701 26.63 11.35 -41.32
CA LYS A 701 25.54 12.21 -41.83
C LYS A 701 24.63 11.48 -42.83
N GLU A 702 24.72 10.18 -42.95
CA GLU A 702 23.91 9.32 -43.82
C GLU A 702 24.06 9.63 -45.34
N LYS A 703 25.08 10.43 -45.71
CA LYS A 703 25.41 10.75 -47.11
C LYS A 703 26.33 9.65 -47.69
N TYR A 704 25.85 8.41 -47.68
CA TYR A 704 26.64 7.19 -47.96
C TYR A 704 27.33 7.21 -49.32
N ALA A 705 26.66 7.66 -50.39
CA ALA A 705 27.28 7.73 -51.72
C ALA A 705 28.49 8.65 -51.75
N LYS A 706 28.39 9.82 -51.08
CA LYS A 706 29.51 10.76 -50.98
C LYS A 706 30.63 10.23 -50.13
N ALA A 707 30.28 9.54 -49.04
CA ALA A 707 31.25 8.87 -48.15
C ALA A 707 32.11 7.84 -48.92
N ILE A 708 31.47 6.99 -49.74
CA ILE A 708 32.17 5.96 -50.54
C ILE A 708 33.16 6.62 -51.48
N GLN A 709 32.80 7.73 -52.15
CA GLN A 709 33.71 8.47 -53.02
C GLN A 709 35.01 8.89 -52.28
N PHE A 710 34.87 9.42 -51.06
CA PHE A 710 36.03 9.81 -50.27
C PHE A 710 36.86 8.62 -49.81
N TYR A 711 36.26 7.50 -49.44
CA TYR A 711 37.03 6.29 -49.13
C TYR A 711 37.79 5.75 -50.35
N GLU A 712 37.16 5.75 -51.52
CA GLU A 712 37.80 5.38 -52.78
C GLU A 712 38.97 6.30 -53.15
N GLU A 713 38.79 7.61 -52.93
CA GLU A 713 39.83 8.62 -53.12
C GLU A 713 41.01 8.37 -52.14
N ALA A 714 40.70 8.09 -50.88
CA ALA A 714 41.72 7.77 -49.90
C ALA A 714 42.51 6.48 -50.31
N LEU A 715 41.81 5.45 -50.75
CA LEU A 715 42.45 4.23 -51.27
C LEU A 715 43.31 4.47 -52.54
N GLN A 716 42.85 5.37 -53.38
CA GLN A 716 43.61 5.73 -54.58
C GLN A 716 44.96 6.39 -54.21
N GLN A 717 45.00 7.15 -53.12
CA GLN A 717 46.22 7.79 -52.63
C GLN A 717 47.09 6.86 -51.82
N ALA A 718 46.49 6.03 -50.93
CA ALA A 718 47.20 5.18 -49.98
C ALA A 718 47.53 3.78 -50.50
N GLY A 719 46.90 3.30 -51.60
CA GLY A 719 46.89 1.92 -52.01
C GLY A 719 45.94 1.06 -51.18
N GLU A 720 46.20 -0.26 -51.22
CA GLU A 720 45.35 -1.20 -50.40
C GLU A 720 45.49 -0.94 -48.91
N HIS A 721 44.35 -0.54 -48.28
CA HIS A 721 44.29 -0.24 -46.88
C HIS A 721 43.05 -0.87 -46.24
N ALA A 722 43.24 -1.88 -45.36
CA ALA A 722 42.16 -2.69 -44.79
C ALA A 722 41.10 -1.81 -44.06
N GLY A 723 41.54 -0.78 -43.29
CA GLY A 723 40.64 0.10 -42.56
C GLY A 723 39.72 0.93 -43.48
N TYR A 724 40.24 1.46 -44.58
CA TYR A 724 39.42 2.25 -45.53
C TYR A 724 38.46 1.36 -46.29
N MET A 725 38.89 0.14 -46.68
CA MET A 725 38.03 -0.86 -47.29
C MET A 725 36.92 -1.32 -46.36
N LEU A 726 37.22 -1.45 -45.04
CA LEU A 726 36.22 -1.77 -44.05
C LEU A 726 35.16 -0.68 -43.93
N ASN A 727 35.55 0.60 -43.98
CA ASN A 727 34.63 1.71 -43.97
C ASN A 727 33.69 1.67 -45.20
N ILE A 728 34.20 1.29 -46.38
CA ILE A 728 33.38 1.04 -47.57
C ILE A 728 32.39 -0.10 -47.33
N ALA A 729 32.87 -1.24 -46.77
CA ALA A 729 32.00 -2.37 -46.52
C ALA A 729 30.85 -2.01 -45.57
N ILE A 730 31.16 -1.34 -44.45
CA ILE A 730 30.15 -0.86 -43.46
C ILE A 730 29.18 0.11 -44.16
N THR A 731 29.65 1.10 -44.92
CA THR A 731 28.83 2.08 -45.57
C THR A 731 27.94 1.48 -46.68
N GLN A 732 28.44 0.48 -47.45
CA GLN A 732 27.62 -0.30 -48.37
C GLN A 732 26.52 -1.11 -47.69
N PHE A 733 26.81 -1.65 -46.47
CA PHE A 733 25.80 -2.32 -45.69
C PHE A 733 24.70 -1.34 -45.23
N MET A 734 25.07 -0.17 -44.74
CA MET A 734 24.13 0.88 -44.31
C MET A 734 23.30 1.39 -45.50
N LEU A 735 23.89 1.44 -46.71
CA LEU A 735 23.17 1.77 -47.95
C LEU A 735 22.20 0.65 -48.42
N GLY A 736 22.21 -0.52 -47.76
CA GLY A 736 21.35 -1.65 -48.10
C GLY A 736 21.97 -2.66 -49.06
N ASN A 737 23.19 -2.42 -49.57
CA ASN A 737 23.90 -3.26 -50.55
C ASN A 737 24.61 -4.44 -49.87
N LYS A 738 23.85 -5.31 -49.17
CA LYS A 738 24.39 -6.40 -48.35
C LYS A 738 25.36 -7.32 -49.04
N GLY A 739 25.12 -7.63 -50.33
CA GLY A 739 26.03 -8.49 -51.13
C GLY A 739 27.39 -7.86 -51.37
N LEU A 740 27.42 -6.58 -51.76
CA LEU A 740 28.64 -5.82 -51.99
C LEU A 740 29.38 -5.56 -50.66
N ALA A 741 28.65 -5.26 -49.61
CA ALA A 741 29.22 -5.12 -48.26
C ALA A 741 29.95 -6.35 -47.82
N ARG A 742 29.34 -7.54 -48.01
CA ARG A 742 29.95 -8.81 -47.71
C ARG A 742 31.22 -9.07 -48.54
N GLN A 743 31.14 -8.85 -49.80
CA GLN A 743 32.31 -9.00 -50.71
C GLN A 743 33.48 -8.12 -50.26
N LYS A 744 33.19 -6.83 -49.95
CA LYS A 744 34.23 -5.91 -49.47
C LYS A 744 34.79 -6.30 -48.12
N TYR A 745 33.97 -6.85 -47.21
CA TYR A 745 34.46 -7.39 -45.96
C TYR A 745 35.35 -8.63 -46.12
N ASP A 746 35.03 -9.52 -47.04
CA ASP A 746 35.86 -10.66 -47.36
C ASP A 746 37.22 -10.22 -47.92
N GLU A 747 37.25 -9.17 -48.78
CA GLU A 747 38.49 -8.56 -49.27
C GLU A 747 39.32 -7.98 -48.09
N VAL A 748 38.69 -7.30 -47.14
CA VAL A 748 39.34 -6.77 -45.92
C VAL A 748 39.98 -7.89 -45.10
N VAL A 749 39.28 -9.00 -44.88
CA VAL A 749 39.78 -10.16 -44.12
C VAL A 749 40.97 -10.83 -44.81
N LEU A 750 41.02 -10.78 -46.15
CA LEU A 750 42.17 -11.27 -46.91
C LEU A 750 43.40 -10.38 -46.74
N ILE A 751 43.22 -9.08 -46.63
CA ILE A 751 44.33 -8.12 -46.45
C ILE A 751 44.79 -8.10 -44.99
N ASP A 752 43.86 -8.07 -44.05
CA ASP A 752 44.15 -8.08 -42.61
C ASP A 752 43.26 -9.07 -41.87
N PRO A 753 43.77 -10.29 -41.59
CA PRO A 753 43.03 -11.33 -40.89
C PRO A 753 42.57 -10.93 -39.45
N MET A 754 43.10 -9.86 -38.88
CA MET A 754 42.72 -9.37 -37.59
C MET A 754 41.27 -8.86 -37.56
N PHE A 755 40.69 -8.55 -38.71
CA PHE A 755 39.26 -8.19 -38.83
C PHE A 755 38.33 -9.40 -38.96
N ALA A 756 38.90 -10.63 -39.14
CA ALA A 756 38.08 -11.84 -39.19
C ALA A 756 37.29 -12.06 -37.92
N GLY A 757 36.01 -12.38 -38.10
CA GLY A 757 35.09 -12.63 -36.98
C GLY A 757 34.48 -11.40 -36.29
N LYS A 758 35.07 -10.21 -36.43
CA LYS A 758 34.59 -9.00 -35.75
C LYS A 758 33.20 -8.55 -36.19
N LEU A 759 32.86 -8.70 -37.48
CA LEU A 759 31.58 -8.34 -38.07
C LEU A 759 30.83 -9.52 -38.69
N ASP A 760 31.21 -10.77 -38.34
CA ASP A 760 30.61 -11.97 -38.92
C ASP A 760 29.13 -12.13 -38.55
N LYS A 761 28.70 -11.64 -37.39
CA LYS A 761 27.29 -11.61 -37.02
C LYS A 761 26.47 -10.69 -37.90
N VAL A 762 27.09 -9.62 -38.45
CA VAL A 762 26.46 -8.63 -39.30
C VAL A 762 26.50 -9.05 -40.73
N PHE A 763 27.68 -9.44 -41.23
CA PHE A 763 27.93 -9.79 -42.64
C PHE A 763 27.76 -11.29 -42.93
N GLY A 764 27.54 -12.13 -41.88
CA GLY A 764 27.58 -13.61 -41.96
C GLY A 764 29.00 -14.16 -41.90
N ALA A 765 29.20 -15.44 -41.47
CA ALA A 765 30.52 -16.04 -41.29
C ALA A 765 31.35 -16.08 -42.60
N ALA A 766 32.59 -15.61 -42.54
CA ALA A 766 33.51 -15.66 -43.67
C ALA A 766 33.92 -17.09 -44.05
N LYS A 767 33.98 -17.38 -45.31
CA LYS A 767 34.66 -18.59 -45.76
C LYS A 767 36.18 -18.35 -45.63
N SER A 768 36.76 -18.90 -44.55
CA SER A 768 38.20 -18.77 -44.27
C SER A 768 39.05 -19.41 -45.34
N SER A 769 39.99 -18.69 -45.94
CA SER A 769 41.30 -19.25 -46.33
C SER A 769 42.34 -18.13 -46.51
N LEU A 770 43.42 -18.29 -45.73
CA LEU A 770 44.77 -17.81 -45.93
C LEU A 770 45.25 -16.43 -45.50
N ALA A 771 46.28 -16.46 -44.82
CA ALA A 771 47.08 -15.72 -43.91
C ALA A 771 47.98 -14.59 -44.45
N SER A 772 48.26 -13.65 -43.53
CA SER A 772 49.51 -12.93 -43.24
C SER A 772 49.97 -11.76 -44.09
N GLY A 773 50.16 -10.61 -43.38
CA GLY A 773 51.00 -9.47 -43.78
C GLY A 773 50.47 -8.15 -43.26
N ALA A 774 51.05 -7.65 -42.19
CA ALA A 774 50.61 -6.45 -41.49
C ALA A 774 51.22 -5.18 -42.04
N LEU A 775 50.43 -4.08 -42.11
CA LEU A 775 50.88 -2.68 -42.04
C LEU A 775 49.87 -1.87 -41.19
N GLU A 776 50.37 -1.08 -40.22
CA GLU A 776 49.57 -0.32 -39.28
C GLU A 776 49.22 1.07 -39.83
N GLY A 777 47.93 1.38 -39.88
CA GLY A 777 47.40 2.74 -40.04
C GLY A 777 46.35 3.05 -38.94
N PRO A 778 45.89 4.28 -38.75
CA PRO A 778 44.96 4.63 -37.65
C PRO A 778 43.71 3.78 -37.71
N LYS A 779 43.55 2.96 -36.66
CA LYS A 779 42.45 2.00 -36.53
C LYS A 779 41.19 2.70 -36.15
N LEU A 780 40.13 2.55 -36.98
CA LEU A 780 38.78 2.81 -36.49
C LEU A 780 38.56 1.92 -35.22
N LYS A 781 38.34 2.50 -34.07
CA LYS A 781 37.87 1.77 -32.91
C LYS A 781 36.44 1.31 -33.20
N ILE A 782 36.28 0.04 -33.55
CA ILE A 782 34.96 -0.60 -33.57
C ILE A 782 34.55 -0.69 -32.11
N SER A 783 33.63 0.16 -31.69
CA SER A 783 33.06 0.05 -30.35
C SER A 783 32.14 -1.17 -30.26
N ASP A 784 32.05 -1.78 -29.10
CA ASP A 784 31.08 -2.86 -28.83
C ASP A 784 29.65 -2.45 -29.17
N ASP A 785 29.36 -1.13 -29.17
CA ASP A 785 28.09 -0.55 -29.54
C ASP A 785 27.79 -0.61 -31.05
N LEU A 786 28.78 -0.52 -31.91
CA LEU A 786 28.58 -0.61 -33.36
C LEU A 786 28.17 -2.02 -33.77
N GLU A 787 28.77 -3.07 -33.11
CA GLU A 787 28.41 -4.46 -33.35
C GLU A 787 26.96 -4.74 -32.91
N ALA A 788 26.51 -4.14 -31.78
CA ALA A 788 25.15 -4.25 -31.30
C ALA A 788 24.14 -3.48 -32.18
N GLU A 789 24.49 -2.29 -32.66
CA GLU A 789 23.63 -1.49 -33.55
C GLU A 789 23.45 -2.15 -34.92
N LEU A 790 24.53 -2.70 -35.50
CA LEU A 790 24.47 -3.39 -36.78
C LEU A 790 23.77 -4.74 -36.68
N ALA A 791 23.93 -5.45 -35.55
CA ALA A 791 23.27 -6.73 -35.29
C ALA A 791 21.78 -6.59 -34.98
N ALA A 792 21.35 -5.49 -34.35
CA ALA A 792 19.96 -5.20 -34.02
C ALA A 792 19.09 -4.89 -35.26
N GLY A 793 19.67 -4.75 -36.47
CA GLY A 793 18.91 -4.49 -37.69
C GLY A 793 18.02 -3.27 -37.57
N SER A 794 18.54 -2.17 -37.03
CA SER A 794 17.80 -0.92 -36.80
C SER A 794 17.38 -0.22 -38.10
N THR A 795 16.62 -0.94 -38.92
CA THR A 795 15.81 -0.35 -40.01
C THR A 795 14.35 -0.16 -39.62
N LYS A 796 13.98 -0.45 -38.34
CA LYS A 796 12.65 -0.16 -37.80
C LYS A 796 12.60 1.23 -37.20
N GLY A 797 12.64 2.24 -38.01
CA GLY A 797 12.50 3.64 -37.62
C GLY A 797 12.43 4.58 -38.82
N LEU A 798 12.65 4.08 -40.04
CA LEU A 798 12.34 4.79 -41.24
C LEU A 798 10.82 4.73 -41.51
N VAL A 799 10.05 5.46 -40.70
CA VAL A 799 8.80 6.01 -41.19
C VAL A 799 9.20 6.99 -42.28
N GLU A 800 8.70 6.76 -43.50
CA GLU A 800 8.76 7.74 -44.57
C GLU A 800 8.27 9.08 -44.01
N LEU A 801 9.18 9.95 -43.64
CA LEU A 801 8.94 11.37 -43.51
C LEU A 801 8.97 11.90 -44.97
N LYS A 802 7.83 11.80 -45.63
CA LYS A 802 7.50 12.72 -46.73
C LYS A 802 7.38 14.09 -46.09
N ASP A 803 8.16 15.02 -46.60
CA ASP A 803 8.19 16.43 -46.27
C ASP A 803 8.86 16.82 -44.94
N ALA A 804 10.12 16.41 -44.73
CA ALA A 804 11.03 17.22 -43.94
C ALA A 804 11.57 18.32 -44.85
N PRO A 805 11.48 19.63 -44.49
CA PRO A 805 12.10 20.67 -45.30
C PRO A 805 13.60 20.40 -45.38
N GLU A 806 14.09 20.33 -46.61
CA GLU A 806 15.51 20.42 -46.89
C GLU A 806 16.00 21.76 -46.36
N ASP A 807 17.08 21.75 -45.54
CA ASP A 807 17.80 22.91 -45.04
C ASP A 807 17.04 23.83 -44.08
N VAL A 808 16.92 23.44 -42.83
CA VAL A 808 16.69 24.40 -41.75
C VAL A 808 18.02 25.10 -41.44
N GLU A 809 18.30 26.16 -42.14
CA GLU A 809 19.38 27.07 -41.79
C GLU A 809 19.10 27.78 -40.47
N PRO A 810 20.14 28.17 -39.72
CA PRO A 810 20.02 28.86 -38.40
C PRO A 810 19.23 30.19 -38.47
N GLU A 811 18.91 30.69 -39.64
CA GLU A 811 18.14 31.94 -39.88
C GLU A 811 16.63 31.80 -39.61
N ASP A 812 16.04 30.61 -39.73
CA ASP A 812 14.61 30.39 -39.43
C ASP A 812 14.32 30.29 -37.95
N ILE A 813 15.35 30.13 -37.14
CA ILE A 813 15.29 30.21 -35.69
C ILE A 813 15.09 31.66 -35.18
N LYS A 814 15.26 32.67 -36.03
CA LYS A 814 15.22 34.11 -35.72
C LYS A 814 13.85 34.68 -35.28
N LYS A 815 12.75 33.96 -35.42
CA LYS A 815 11.40 34.56 -35.22
C LYS A 815 10.68 34.21 -33.91
N ILE A 816 11.37 33.75 -32.88
CA ILE A 816 10.69 33.35 -31.69
C ILE A 816 10.78 34.41 -30.62
N ASN A 817 9.63 34.86 -30.23
CA ASN A 817 9.43 36.00 -29.37
C ASN A 817 9.68 35.68 -27.90
N PHE A 818 10.96 35.57 -27.48
CA PHE A 818 11.39 35.46 -26.07
C PHE A 818 10.73 36.56 -25.22
N ARG A 819 10.54 37.75 -25.79
CA ARG A 819 9.88 38.84 -25.09
C ARG A 819 8.45 38.50 -24.68
N LYS A 820 7.64 37.90 -25.56
CA LYS A 820 6.24 37.55 -25.27
C LYS A 820 6.10 36.56 -24.13
N ARG A 821 7.09 35.75 -23.90
CA ARG A 821 7.10 34.74 -22.81
C ARG A 821 7.59 35.29 -21.51
N ARG A 822 8.61 36.14 -21.58
CA ARG A 822 9.03 36.88 -20.41
C ARG A 822 7.90 37.78 -19.95
N ALA A 823 7.16 38.39 -20.88
CA ALA A 823 5.95 39.14 -20.62
C ALA A 823 4.90 38.32 -19.87
N ARG A 824 4.63 37.08 -20.33
CA ARG A 824 3.68 36.18 -19.68
C ARG A 824 4.13 35.77 -18.26
N SER A 825 5.41 35.44 -18.10
CA SER A 825 5.98 35.11 -16.77
C SER A 825 5.88 36.31 -15.84
N ASP A 826 6.30 37.49 -16.27
CA ASP A 826 6.22 38.73 -15.49
C ASP A 826 4.76 39.07 -15.13
N ASN A 827 3.81 38.85 -16.04
CA ASN A 827 2.40 39.04 -15.74
C ASN A 827 1.85 38.09 -14.68
N ILE A 828 2.21 36.80 -14.73
CA ILE A 828 1.81 35.79 -13.68
C ILE A 828 2.33 36.19 -12.31
N VAL A 829 3.59 36.63 -12.23
CA VAL A 829 4.19 37.10 -10.99
C VAL A 829 3.47 38.34 -10.49
N GLY A 830 3.16 39.28 -11.41
CA GLY A 830 2.37 40.49 -11.08
C GLY A 830 0.99 40.15 -10.51
N VAL A 831 0.25 39.22 -11.14
CA VAL A 831 -1.05 38.75 -10.62
C VAL A 831 -0.92 38.14 -9.23
N THR A 832 0.15 37.37 -8.99
CA THR A 832 0.39 36.77 -7.67
C THR A 832 0.58 37.84 -6.60
N PHE A 833 1.43 38.85 -6.84
CA PHE A 833 1.60 39.96 -5.92
C PHE A 833 0.33 40.79 -5.73
N ALA A 834 -0.48 40.97 -6.77
CA ALA A 834 -1.76 41.65 -6.66
C ALA A 834 -2.76 40.89 -5.78
N ARG A 835 -2.82 39.57 -5.90
CA ARG A 835 -3.66 38.69 -5.04
C ARG A 835 -3.22 38.74 -3.58
N LEU A 836 -1.93 38.90 -3.32
CA LEU A 836 -1.38 39.08 -1.98
C LEU A 836 -1.53 40.51 -1.44
N GLY A 837 -2.18 41.41 -2.19
CA GLY A 837 -2.36 42.82 -1.80
C GLY A 837 -1.12 43.69 -1.99
N ASN A 838 -0.02 43.16 -2.54
CA ASN A 838 1.22 43.92 -2.77
C ASN A 838 1.20 44.55 -4.18
N TYR A 839 0.38 45.59 -4.33
CA TYR A 839 0.19 46.23 -5.64
C TYR A 839 1.43 46.99 -6.16
N SER A 840 2.32 47.46 -5.26
CA SER A 840 3.57 48.09 -5.65
C SER A 840 4.46 47.11 -6.46
N MET A 841 4.70 45.92 -5.92
CA MET A 841 5.47 44.89 -6.62
C MET A 841 4.74 44.38 -7.86
N SER A 842 3.42 44.27 -7.83
CA SER A 842 2.65 43.83 -8.99
C SER A 842 2.76 44.81 -10.17
N ILE A 843 2.77 46.10 -9.95
CA ILE A 843 2.96 47.14 -10.97
C ILE A 843 4.32 46.96 -11.67
N ASP A 844 5.41 46.73 -10.91
CA ASP A 844 6.72 46.57 -11.48
C ASP A 844 6.79 45.36 -12.44
N TYR A 845 6.13 44.27 -12.08
CA TYR A 845 6.08 43.10 -12.93
C TYR A 845 5.12 43.25 -14.09
N PHE A 846 3.97 43.88 -13.92
CA PHE A 846 3.07 44.17 -15.04
C PHE A 846 3.69 45.16 -16.03
N LYS A 847 4.44 46.17 -15.60
CA LYS A 847 5.19 47.06 -16.48
C LYS A 847 6.20 46.26 -17.32
N LYS A 848 6.95 45.35 -16.73
CA LYS A 848 7.86 44.45 -17.47
C LYS A 848 7.12 43.57 -18.47
N ALA A 849 5.94 43.07 -18.10
CA ALA A 849 5.11 42.28 -18.99
C ALA A 849 4.67 43.11 -20.23
N VAL A 850 4.17 44.32 -20.04
CA VAL A 850 3.77 45.25 -21.09
C VAL A 850 4.97 45.68 -21.92
N GLU A 851 6.13 45.93 -21.32
CA GLU A 851 7.35 46.29 -22.06
C GLU A 851 7.84 45.17 -22.99
N ASN A 852 7.67 43.90 -22.55
CA ASN A 852 8.09 42.72 -23.30
C ASN A 852 7.06 42.29 -24.35
N ASP A 853 5.78 42.59 -24.13
CA ASP A 853 4.69 42.35 -25.09
C ASP A 853 3.61 43.41 -24.98
N SER A 854 3.80 44.52 -25.70
CA SER A 854 2.90 45.66 -25.70
C SER A 854 1.59 45.43 -26.48
N GLU A 855 1.49 44.34 -27.22
CA GLU A 855 0.29 44.01 -28.01
C GLU A 855 -0.74 43.22 -27.16
N GLU A 856 -0.30 42.57 -26.10
CA GLU A 856 -1.18 41.75 -25.24
C GLU A 856 -2.00 42.64 -24.31
N LEU A 857 -3.31 42.66 -24.53
CA LEU A 857 -4.22 43.56 -23.81
C LEU A 857 -4.44 43.16 -22.37
N ASP A 858 -4.39 41.85 -22.04
CA ASP A 858 -4.58 41.35 -20.66
C ASP A 858 -3.51 41.90 -19.71
N TYR A 859 -2.27 42.12 -20.17
CA TYR A 859 -1.21 42.71 -19.36
C TYR A 859 -1.48 44.17 -19.06
N LYS A 860 -2.03 44.92 -20.01
CA LYS A 860 -2.44 46.29 -19.83
C LYS A 860 -3.63 46.41 -18.90
N ILE A 861 -4.58 45.47 -18.97
CA ILE A 861 -5.70 45.38 -18.04
C ILE A 861 -5.20 45.16 -16.60
N HIS A 862 -4.36 44.21 -16.38
CA HIS A 862 -3.81 43.93 -15.06
C HIS A 862 -3.02 45.11 -14.50
N LEU A 863 -2.22 45.77 -15.36
CA LEU A 863 -1.46 46.94 -14.96
C LEU A 863 -2.38 48.13 -14.61
N ALA A 864 -3.42 48.39 -15.43
CA ALA A 864 -4.39 49.44 -15.16
C ALA A 864 -5.10 49.25 -13.81
N VAL A 865 -5.52 48.02 -13.53
CA VAL A 865 -6.15 47.67 -12.23
C VAL A 865 -5.21 47.87 -11.06
N ALA A 866 -3.95 47.43 -11.18
CA ALA A 866 -2.96 47.58 -10.10
C ALA A 866 -2.61 49.05 -9.84
N LEU A 867 -2.43 49.87 -10.90
CA LEU A 867 -2.20 51.31 -10.83
C LEU A 867 -3.37 52.00 -10.15
N TYR A 868 -4.60 51.66 -10.55
CA TYR A 868 -5.83 52.20 -9.90
C TYR A 868 -5.86 51.91 -8.42
N ARG A 869 -5.51 50.72 -8.01
CA ARG A 869 -5.42 50.29 -6.58
C ARG A 869 -4.36 51.07 -5.79
N MET A 870 -3.32 51.54 -6.45
CA MET A 870 -2.26 52.38 -5.87
C MET A 870 -2.52 53.89 -6.01
N TYR A 871 -3.74 54.29 -6.38
CA TYR A 871 -4.17 55.68 -6.57
C TYR A 871 -3.41 56.42 -7.67
N GLN A 872 -2.78 55.68 -8.60
CA GLN A 872 -2.10 56.24 -9.76
C GLN A 872 -3.06 56.34 -10.96
N TYR A 873 -4.08 57.19 -10.79
CA TYR A 873 -5.25 57.27 -11.70
C TYR A 873 -4.92 57.68 -13.11
N ASP A 874 -4.06 58.68 -13.30
CA ASP A 874 -3.68 59.18 -14.64
C ASP A 874 -3.01 58.10 -15.48
N GLU A 875 -2.09 57.34 -14.90
CA GLU A 875 -1.40 56.23 -15.56
C GLU A 875 -2.35 55.04 -15.84
N ALA A 876 -3.25 54.73 -14.90
CA ALA A 876 -4.28 53.71 -15.06
C ALA A 876 -5.24 54.05 -16.21
N MET A 877 -5.67 55.34 -16.32
CA MET A 877 -6.52 55.82 -17.36
C MET A 877 -5.84 55.74 -18.75
N GLY A 878 -4.53 55.97 -18.81
CA GLY A 878 -3.76 55.79 -20.05
C GLY A 878 -3.89 54.39 -20.62
N TYR A 879 -3.67 53.36 -19.79
CA TYR A 879 -3.81 51.96 -20.21
C TYR A 879 -5.29 51.57 -20.49
N TYR A 880 -6.22 52.10 -19.73
CA TYR A 880 -7.66 51.95 -20.00
C TYR A 880 -8.04 52.43 -21.42
N GLU A 881 -7.64 53.65 -21.82
CA GLU A 881 -7.92 54.20 -23.16
C GLU A 881 -7.23 53.38 -24.26
N GLU A 882 -6.04 52.84 -24.02
CA GLU A 882 -5.37 51.97 -24.97
C GLU A 882 -6.16 50.66 -25.21
N VAL A 883 -6.65 50.02 -24.15
CA VAL A 883 -7.50 48.82 -24.21
C VAL A 883 -8.83 49.12 -24.88
N LYS A 884 -9.48 50.23 -24.53
CA LYS A 884 -10.75 50.74 -25.13
C LYS A 884 -10.64 50.96 -26.64
N LYS A 885 -9.52 51.47 -27.07
CA LYS A 885 -9.26 51.73 -28.50
C LYS A 885 -9.00 50.41 -29.27
N ALA A 886 -8.36 49.43 -28.64
CA ALA A 886 -7.99 48.17 -29.28
C ALA A 886 -9.16 47.16 -29.32
N LYS A 887 -9.87 46.99 -28.20
CA LYS A 887 -11.01 46.08 -28.05
C LYS A 887 -12.04 46.66 -27.07
N PRO A 888 -13.05 47.40 -27.54
CA PRO A 888 -14.05 48.04 -26.71
C PRO A 888 -14.84 47.07 -25.81
N GLU A 889 -14.99 45.80 -26.21
CA GLU A 889 -15.69 44.77 -25.44
C GLU A 889 -14.99 44.36 -24.16
N LEU A 890 -13.67 44.57 -24.05
CA LEU A 890 -12.91 44.23 -22.83
C LEU A 890 -13.03 45.33 -21.76
N VAL A 891 -13.51 46.51 -22.13
CA VAL A 891 -13.57 47.66 -21.22
C VAL A 891 -14.66 47.52 -20.18
N THR A 892 -15.69 46.73 -20.41
CA THR A 892 -16.74 46.44 -19.40
C THR A 892 -16.19 45.85 -18.09
N GLN A 893 -14.99 45.30 -18.11
CA GLN A 893 -14.29 44.83 -16.92
C GLN A 893 -13.54 45.94 -16.19
N LEU A 894 -13.39 47.12 -16.81
CA LEU A 894 -12.61 48.26 -16.32
C LEU A 894 -13.46 49.52 -16.08
N ASP A 895 -14.80 49.41 -16.15
CA ASP A 895 -15.73 50.55 -16.00
C ASP A 895 -15.55 51.32 -14.69
N PHE A 896 -15.02 50.69 -13.69
CA PHE A 896 -14.69 51.32 -12.40
C PHE A 896 -13.49 52.27 -12.49
N ILE A 897 -12.64 52.18 -13.50
CA ILE A 897 -11.53 53.13 -13.73
C ILE A 897 -12.09 54.44 -14.32
N GLU A 898 -13.11 54.38 -15.22
CA GLU A 898 -13.77 55.51 -15.81
C GLU A 898 -14.66 56.26 -14.78
N SER A 899 -15.23 55.56 -13.81
CA SER A 899 -16.12 56.12 -12.80
C SER A 899 -15.38 56.77 -11.63
N MET A 900 -14.26 57.38 -11.80
CA MET A 900 -13.42 57.98 -10.77
C MET A 900 -14.23 58.62 -9.63
N GLY A 901 -14.44 57.91 -8.51
CA GLY A 901 -14.88 58.53 -7.26
C GLY A 901 -15.98 57.84 -6.45
N GLU A 902 -16.76 56.90 -6.99
CA GLU A 902 -17.83 56.26 -6.22
C GLU A 902 -17.84 54.74 -6.31
N ASN A 903 -17.32 54.09 -5.30
CA ASN A 903 -17.31 52.66 -5.05
C ASN A 903 -16.09 51.87 -5.54
N THR A 904 -15.14 51.64 -4.65
CA THR A 904 -14.01 50.72 -4.80
C THR A 904 -14.50 49.26 -4.88
N PRO A 905 -14.44 48.57 -6.03
CA PRO A 905 -14.74 47.12 -6.10
C PRO A 905 -13.65 46.32 -5.43
N LYS A 906 -14.09 45.28 -4.71
CA LYS A 906 -13.16 44.29 -4.16
C LYS A 906 -12.64 43.36 -5.27
N PHE A 907 -11.37 43.00 -5.18
CA PHE A 907 -10.64 42.12 -6.11
C PHE A 907 -11.18 40.68 -6.20
N GLU A 908 -12.31 40.36 -5.54
CA GLU A 908 -12.87 39.01 -5.44
C GLU A 908 -13.51 38.47 -6.74
N LYS A 909 -13.42 39.16 -7.88
CA LYS A 909 -14.10 38.77 -9.11
C LYS A 909 -13.24 38.69 -10.38
N PHE A 910 -11.93 38.58 -10.26
CA PHE A 910 -11.08 38.23 -11.40
C PHE A 910 -10.57 36.80 -11.21
N ASP A 911 -11.44 35.83 -11.56
CA ASP A 911 -11.06 34.42 -11.80
C ASP A 911 -10.53 34.22 -13.22
#